data_88c9310be999f59fb761ff6840a6d9f0
#
_entry.id   88c9310be999f59fb761ff6840a6d9f0
#
_cell.length_a   1.000
_cell.length_b   1.000
_cell.length_c   1.000
_cell.angle_alpha   90.00
_cell.angle_beta   90.00
_cell.angle_gamma   90.00
#
_symmetry.space_group_name_H-M   'P 1'
#
loop_
_entity.id
_entity.type
_entity.pdbx_description
1 polymer ?
#
loop_
_entity_poly.entity_id
_entity_poly.type
_entity_poly.pdbx_seq_one_letter_code
_entity_poly.pdbx_strand_id
1 'polypeptide(L)'
;MNGFFSGMPPARDWFYGVRTFAASMTALYIALLMQMPRPYWAMATVYIVSSPFLGPTSSKALYRAIGTFLGAAAAVLFVPMFVQSPYVLVVVIALWTGILLFLSLHLRTANNYALMLAGYTLPLIALPVVDNPLAVWDVAEARTEEIFLGIAVAAVVGAMFWPRRLMPVFDGSVAKWFADAQVYSQRFLTRQVAPEEISTLRGGMVATFNTLELMIGQLPHEGARPQTVRNTKELRGRMIHLLPVIDALDDAVYAIEHRAPEFVGQLTPLLEAANAWLESTTETAPLERWRVLRDQVDAAQPQGEALDDRHTLLFSNALYRLGEWIDLWQDCRSLQAAIQCESQDSWRAVYRHWRLGRLTPFLDRGLMFYSAFSTVTAIIVASVLWILLGWTDGGSAVILAAVACSFFASMDDPAPQIYRFFFWTAMSVLFASLYLFLVLPNLHDFPMLVLAFAVPFICIGTLTVQPRFYLGMLLTLVNTSSFISIQGAYDADFLNFANVNLAGPVGLLFAFVWTLIARPFGAELAAKRLTRFSWRDIVTLTEPATLAEHRHMAVQMLDRLMQHLPRLALINQDTGTALRDLRVALNLLDLLAYSPRILGVPRVLLNQVVEGVGGYFKACLKAGERLPAPSGLLMTLDRTRRALNGQGLQDEDDTRLHLLHALAGLRLSLLPGVEFIGGTEMQAPLPDGAPL
;
A
#
# COMPACT_ATOMS: atom_id res chain seq x y z
N MET A 1 20.47 -36.74 1.28
CA MET A 1 19.00 -36.75 1.30
C MET A 1 18.40 -35.51 1.97
N ASN A 2 19.09 -34.80 2.85
CA ASN A 2 18.54 -33.65 3.60
C ASN A 2 18.39 -32.34 2.75
N GLY A 3 19.03 -32.21 1.60
CA GLY A 3 18.93 -31.00 0.74
C GLY A 3 17.69 -30.96 -0.17
N PHE A 4 17.09 -32.10 -0.47
CA PHE A 4 15.90 -32.15 -1.35
C PHE A 4 14.61 -31.76 -0.60
N PHE A 5 14.56 -32.01 0.71
CA PHE A 5 13.39 -31.68 1.55
C PHE A 5 13.38 -30.25 2.08
N SER A 6 14.50 -29.52 2.06
CA SER A 6 14.58 -28.14 2.53
C SER A 6 13.86 -27.12 1.60
N GLY A 7 13.49 -27.55 0.38
CA GLY A 7 12.75 -26.74 -0.58
C GLY A 7 11.26 -27.08 -0.73
N MET A 8 10.77 -28.11 -0.01
CA MET A 8 9.36 -28.51 -0.12
C MET A 8 8.45 -27.55 0.69
N PRO A 9 7.25 -27.21 0.12
CA PRO A 9 6.25 -26.44 0.86
C PRO A 9 5.89 -27.15 2.19
N PRO A 10 5.63 -26.39 3.26
CA PRO A 10 5.21 -26.98 4.54
C PRO A 10 3.89 -27.74 4.40
N ALA A 11 3.69 -28.78 5.22
CA ALA A 11 2.50 -29.64 5.18
C ALA A 11 1.17 -28.85 5.16
N ARG A 12 1.14 -27.72 5.85
CA ARG A 12 -0.02 -26.80 5.90
C ARG A 12 -0.43 -26.28 4.52
N ASP A 13 0.51 -26.10 3.58
CA ASP A 13 0.23 -25.57 2.26
C ASP A 13 -0.32 -26.69 1.35
N TRP A 14 0.11 -27.92 1.59
CA TRP A 14 -0.50 -29.12 0.97
C TRP A 14 -1.96 -29.30 1.39
N PHE A 15 -2.29 -29.11 2.68
CA PHE A 15 -3.69 -29.12 3.11
C PHE A 15 -4.55 -28.08 2.41
N TYR A 16 -3.99 -26.90 2.15
CA TYR A 16 -4.68 -25.88 1.35
C TYR A 16 -4.88 -26.35 -0.10
N GLY A 17 -3.87 -26.91 -0.76
CA GLY A 17 -3.95 -27.44 -2.13
C GLY A 17 -5.04 -28.51 -2.25
N VAL A 18 -5.03 -29.52 -1.34
CA VAL A 18 -6.02 -30.60 -1.29
C VAL A 18 -7.44 -30.05 -1.05
N ARG A 19 -7.60 -29.16 -0.07
CA ARG A 19 -8.89 -28.53 0.24
C ARG A 19 -9.47 -27.77 -0.95
N THR A 20 -8.66 -26.97 -1.60
CA THR A 20 -9.09 -26.13 -2.73
C THR A 20 -9.41 -27.00 -3.94
N PHE A 21 -8.62 -28.04 -4.19
CA PHE A 21 -8.90 -29.02 -5.23
C PHE A 21 -10.22 -29.77 -4.97
N ALA A 22 -10.44 -30.29 -3.75
CA ALA A 22 -11.68 -30.95 -3.37
C ALA A 22 -12.89 -30.02 -3.55
N ALA A 23 -12.78 -28.75 -3.13
CA ALA A 23 -13.82 -27.74 -3.32
C ALA A 23 -14.11 -27.51 -4.81
N SER A 24 -13.06 -27.40 -5.66
CA SER A 24 -13.23 -27.17 -7.08
C SER A 24 -13.89 -28.35 -7.81
N MET A 25 -13.52 -29.60 -7.45
CA MET A 25 -14.15 -30.79 -7.99
C MET A 25 -15.60 -30.95 -7.50
N THR A 26 -15.88 -30.59 -6.24
CA THR A 26 -17.25 -30.57 -5.72
C THR A 26 -18.13 -29.58 -6.46
N ALA A 27 -17.62 -28.35 -6.71
CA ALA A 27 -18.35 -27.35 -7.48
C ALA A 27 -18.60 -27.80 -8.92
N LEU A 28 -17.60 -28.41 -9.57
CA LEU A 28 -17.73 -28.98 -10.91
C LEU A 28 -18.77 -30.11 -10.94
N TYR A 29 -18.73 -31.03 -9.96
CA TYR A 29 -19.69 -32.15 -9.87
C TYR A 29 -21.12 -31.65 -9.71
N ILE A 30 -21.35 -30.69 -8.81
CA ILE A 30 -22.70 -30.12 -8.60
C ILE A 30 -23.18 -29.42 -9.88
N ALA A 31 -22.33 -28.65 -10.53
CA ALA A 31 -22.68 -27.96 -11.77
C ALA A 31 -23.02 -28.94 -12.90
N LEU A 32 -22.27 -30.05 -13.05
CA LEU A 32 -22.57 -31.12 -14.00
C LEU A 32 -23.88 -31.85 -13.65
N LEU A 33 -24.11 -32.15 -12.37
CA LEU A 33 -25.34 -32.77 -11.90
C LEU A 33 -26.57 -31.91 -12.17
N MET A 34 -26.44 -30.59 -12.01
CA MET A 34 -27.50 -29.63 -12.31
C MET A 34 -27.60 -29.30 -13.79
N GLN A 35 -26.78 -29.93 -14.63
CA GLN A 35 -26.75 -29.68 -16.10
C GLN A 35 -26.54 -28.20 -16.48
N MET A 36 -25.72 -27.49 -15.69
CA MET A 36 -25.39 -26.10 -15.97
C MET A 36 -24.64 -25.97 -17.31
N PRO A 37 -24.85 -24.88 -18.09
CA PRO A 37 -24.30 -24.74 -19.44
C PRO A 37 -22.76 -24.73 -19.50
N ARG A 38 -22.10 -24.16 -18.47
CA ARG A 38 -20.64 -23.96 -18.45
C ARG A 38 -20.02 -24.32 -17.09
N PRO A 39 -20.09 -25.59 -16.65
CA PRO A 39 -19.72 -26.04 -15.30
C PRO A 39 -18.29 -25.65 -14.88
N TYR A 40 -17.38 -25.48 -15.86
CA TYR A 40 -15.99 -25.08 -15.62
C TYR A 40 -15.87 -23.67 -15.00
N TRP A 41 -16.88 -22.79 -15.13
CA TRP A 41 -16.86 -21.49 -14.46
C TRP A 41 -17.01 -21.62 -12.93
N ALA A 42 -17.78 -22.59 -12.47
CA ALA A 42 -17.88 -22.91 -11.04
C ALA A 42 -16.53 -23.42 -10.51
N MET A 43 -15.89 -24.35 -11.22
CA MET A 43 -14.56 -24.87 -10.90
C MET A 43 -13.50 -23.76 -10.83
N ALA A 44 -13.39 -22.94 -11.86
CA ALA A 44 -12.42 -21.83 -11.94
C ALA A 44 -12.67 -20.79 -10.84
N THR A 45 -13.93 -20.52 -10.51
CA THR A 45 -14.31 -19.56 -9.46
C THR A 45 -13.81 -19.98 -8.10
N VAL A 46 -13.83 -21.28 -7.77
CA VAL A 46 -13.27 -21.78 -6.51
C VAL A 46 -11.81 -21.38 -6.37
N TYR A 47 -10.98 -21.57 -7.41
CA TYR A 47 -9.56 -21.17 -7.36
C TYR A 47 -9.36 -19.67 -7.20
N ILE A 48 -10.19 -18.83 -7.86
CA ILE A 48 -10.09 -17.38 -7.77
C ILE A 48 -10.43 -16.87 -6.36
N VAL A 49 -11.49 -17.42 -5.75
CA VAL A 49 -12.01 -16.97 -4.47
C VAL A 49 -11.22 -17.54 -3.29
N SER A 50 -10.74 -18.78 -3.41
CA SER A 50 -10.05 -19.45 -2.32
C SER A 50 -8.78 -18.73 -1.90
N SER A 51 -8.58 -18.65 -0.60
CA SER A 51 -7.38 -18.14 0.05
C SER A 51 -7.00 -19.08 1.19
N PRO A 52 -5.72 -19.14 1.59
CA PRO A 52 -5.34 -19.85 2.81
C PRO A 52 -6.08 -19.37 4.06
N PHE A 53 -6.57 -18.14 4.07
CA PHE A 53 -7.23 -17.49 5.21
C PHE A 53 -8.73 -17.27 4.96
N LEU A 54 -9.52 -17.29 6.05
CA LEU A 54 -10.98 -17.10 5.99
C LEU A 54 -11.38 -15.71 5.52
N GLY A 55 -10.83 -14.64 6.10
CA GLY A 55 -11.18 -13.26 5.79
C GLY A 55 -11.03 -12.92 4.32
N PRO A 56 -9.86 -13.15 3.71
CA PRO A 56 -9.68 -12.98 2.27
C PRO A 56 -10.64 -13.79 1.41
N THR A 57 -10.95 -15.06 1.80
CA THR A 57 -11.92 -15.90 1.06
C THR A 57 -13.31 -15.28 1.13
N SER A 58 -13.79 -14.93 2.32
CA SER A 58 -15.14 -14.36 2.53
C SER A 58 -15.28 -12.98 1.85
N SER A 59 -14.26 -12.12 1.95
CA SER A 59 -14.30 -10.81 1.30
C SER A 59 -14.31 -10.91 -0.22
N LYS A 60 -13.43 -11.75 -0.80
CA LYS A 60 -13.42 -12.01 -2.25
C LYS A 60 -14.73 -12.61 -2.73
N ALA A 61 -15.31 -13.56 -1.97
CA ALA A 61 -16.60 -14.19 -2.23
C ALA A 61 -17.69 -13.13 -2.40
N LEU A 62 -17.85 -12.26 -1.40
CA LEU A 62 -18.86 -11.20 -1.40
C LEU A 62 -18.68 -10.23 -2.57
N TYR A 63 -17.45 -9.68 -2.74
CA TYR A 63 -17.20 -8.68 -3.77
C TYR A 63 -17.23 -9.26 -5.18
N ARG A 64 -16.88 -10.55 -5.35
CA ARG A 64 -17.04 -11.25 -6.61
C ARG A 64 -18.50 -11.42 -6.98
N ALA A 65 -19.37 -11.81 -6.02
CA ALA A 65 -20.80 -11.92 -6.24
C ALA A 65 -21.41 -10.58 -6.71
N ILE A 66 -21.12 -9.50 -5.99
CA ILE A 66 -21.61 -8.14 -6.31
C ILE A 66 -21.10 -7.70 -7.69
N GLY A 67 -19.81 -7.84 -7.97
CA GLY A 67 -19.20 -7.41 -9.22
C GLY A 67 -19.72 -8.19 -10.43
N THR A 68 -19.89 -9.52 -10.28
CA THR A 68 -20.48 -10.35 -11.36
C THR A 68 -21.91 -9.96 -11.65
N PHE A 69 -22.75 -9.80 -10.61
CA PHE A 69 -24.15 -9.40 -10.80
C PHE A 69 -24.27 -8.04 -11.49
N LEU A 70 -23.49 -7.03 -11.06
CA LEU A 70 -23.51 -5.70 -11.67
C LEU A 70 -23.06 -5.72 -13.14
N GLY A 71 -22.01 -6.49 -13.46
CA GLY A 71 -21.51 -6.61 -14.82
C GLY A 71 -22.46 -7.41 -15.72
N ALA A 72 -23.12 -8.45 -15.18
CA ALA A 72 -24.14 -9.21 -15.90
C ALA A 72 -25.39 -8.36 -16.20
N ALA A 73 -25.87 -7.61 -15.21
CA ALA A 73 -26.98 -6.68 -15.41
C ALA A 73 -26.68 -5.61 -16.47
N ALA A 74 -25.44 -5.08 -16.47
CA ALA A 74 -24.99 -4.13 -17.48
C ALA A 74 -24.96 -4.77 -18.90
N ALA A 75 -24.52 -6.04 -19.02
CA ALA A 75 -24.53 -6.74 -20.29
C ALA A 75 -25.96 -6.92 -20.86
N VAL A 76 -26.87 -7.38 -20.01
CA VAL A 76 -28.29 -7.55 -20.38
C VAL A 76 -28.92 -6.22 -20.78
N LEU A 77 -28.49 -5.10 -20.17
CA LEU A 77 -29.01 -3.77 -20.52
C LEU A 77 -28.39 -3.22 -21.82
N PHE A 78 -27.07 -3.24 -21.93
CA PHE A 78 -26.37 -2.51 -23.00
C PHE A 78 -26.31 -3.29 -24.32
N VAL A 79 -26.19 -4.62 -24.30
CA VAL A 79 -26.07 -5.40 -25.53
C VAL A 79 -27.31 -5.23 -26.42
N PRO A 80 -28.55 -5.43 -25.95
CA PRO A 80 -29.74 -5.23 -26.80
C PRO A 80 -29.88 -3.80 -27.31
N MET A 81 -29.45 -2.80 -26.53
CA MET A 81 -29.57 -1.40 -26.90
C MET A 81 -28.61 -0.96 -28.03
N PHE A 82 -27.39 -1.53 -28.04
CA PHE A 82 -26.32 -0.99 -28.88
C PHE A 82 -25.75 -2.00 -29.90
N VAL A 83 -26.17 -3.25 -29.90
CA VAL A 83 -25.65 -4.29 -30.80
C VAL A 83 -25.78 -3.95 -32.28
N GLN A 84 -26.78 -3.16 -32.66
CA GLN A 84 -26.99 -2.70 -34.04
C GLN A 84 -25.86 -1.79 -34.55
N SER A 85 -25.04 -1.23 -33.64
CA SER A 85 -23.95 -0.31 -33.95
C SER A 85 -22.69 -0.78 -33.26
N PRO A 86 -21.84 -1.64 -33.87
CA PRO A 86 -20.69 -2.27 -33.21
C PRO A 86 -19.72 -1.27 -32.57
N TYR A 87 -19.45 -0.16 -33.26
CA TYR A 87 -18.56 0.88 -32.71
C TYR A 87 -19.12 1.59 -31.48
N VAL A 88 -20.45 1.80 -31.45
CA VAL A 88 -21.13 2.41 -30.28
C VAL A 88 -21.07 1.44 -29.09
N LEU A 89 -21.35 0.14 -29.33
CA LEU A 89 -21.25 -0.88 -28.31
C LEU A 89 -19.84 -0.95 -27.73
N VAL A 90 -18.82 -0.91 -28.58
CA VAL A 90 -17.40 -0.89 -28.14
C VAL A 90 -17.12 0.32 -27.24
N VAL A 91 -17.58 1.52 -27.62
CA VAL A 91 -17.40 2.73 -26.81
C VAL A 91 -18.12 2.61 -25.47
N VAL A 92 -19.34 2.07 -25.45
CA VAL A 92 -20.11 1.85 -24.21
C VAL A 92 -19.39 0.87 -23.27
N ILE A 93 -18.91 -0.26 -23.81
CA ILE A 93 -18.12 -1.25 -23.06
C ILE A 93 -16.85 -0.61 -22.48
N ALA A 94 -16.11 0.14 -23.30
CA ALA A 94 -14.87 0.77 -22.89
C ALA A 94 -15.10 1.83 -21.81
N LEU A 95 -16.11 2.69 -21.96
CA LEU A 95 -16.47 3.71 -20.97
C LEU A 95 -16.97 3.10 -19.66
N TRP A 96 -17.82 2.08 -19.71
CA TRP A 96 -18.27 1.35 -18.52
C TRP A 96 -17.08 0.79 -17.73
N THR A 97 -16.20 0.08 -18.43
CA THR A 97 -15.00 -0.49 -17.81
C THR A 97 -14.10 0.61 -17.22
N GLY A 98 -13.87 1.69 -17.97
CA GLY A 98 -13.02 2.79 -17.53
C GLY A 98 -13.57 3.58 -16.34
N ILE A 99 -14.88 3.87 -16.33
CA ILE A 99 -15.54 4.57 -15.21
C ILE A 99 -15.47 3.73 -13.94
N LEU A 100 -15.82 2.45 -14.02
CA LEU A 100 -15.78 1.56 -12.86
C LEU A 100 -14.34 1.29 -12.40
N LEU A 101 -13.39 1.23 -13.31
CA LEU A 101 -11.96 1.16 -12.96
C LEU A 101 -11.52 2.44 -12.22
N PHE A 102 -11.88 3.62 -12.72
CA PHE A 102 -11.57 4.89 -12.05
C PHE A 102 -12.14 4.93 -10.62
N LEU A 103 -13.40 4.53 -10.44
CA LEU A 103 -14.04 4.44 -9.13
C LEU A 103 -13.36 3.38 -8.24
N SER A 104 -12.99 2.23 -8.80
CA SER A 104 -12.24 1.17 -8.10
C SER A 104 -10.91 1.67 -7.55
N LEU A 105 -10.16 2.46 -8.33
CA LEU A 105 -8.88 3.01 -7.91
C LEU A 105 -8.98 3.99 -6.73
N HIS A 106 -10.16 4.60 -6.48
CA HIS A 106 -10.43 5.41 -5.30
C HIS A 106 -10.57 4.60 -4.02
N LEU A 107 -10.90 3.30 -4.13
CA LEU A 107 -11.12 2.41 -3.00
C LEU A 107 -9.84 1.62 -2.72
N ARG A 108 -9.18 1.88 -1.58
CA ARG A 108 -7.98 1.12 -1.16
C ARG A 108 -8.30 -0.14 -0.35
N THR A 109 -9.56 -0.45 -0.18
CA THR A 109 -10.05 -1.61 0.55
C THR A 109 -10.44 -2.73 -0.41
N ALA A 110 -10.71 -3.93 0.11
CA ALA A 110 -11.13 -5.08 -0.71
C ALA A 110 -12.37 -4.81 -1.59
N ASN A 111 -13.14 -3.77 -1.29
CA ASN A 111 -14.31 -3.33 -2.07
C ASN A 111 -13.96 -2.90 -3.50
N ASN A 112 -12.69 -2.48 -3.74
CA ASN A 112 -12.23 -2.08 -5.08
C ASN A 112 -12.41 -3.20 -6.10
N TYR A 113 -12.27 -4.45 -5.65
CA TYR A 113 -12.43 -5.63 -6.49
C TYR A 113 -13.82 -5.76 -7.09
N ALA A 114 -14.89 -5.38 -6.36
CA ALA A 114 -16.27 -5.44 -6.89
C ALA A 114 -16.47 -4.53 -8.10
N LEU A 115 -16.00 -3.27 -8.02
CA LEU A 115 -16.13 -2.32 -9.12
C LEU A 115 -15.25 -2.70 -10.32
N MET A 116 -14.02 -3.09 -10.06
CA MET A 116 -13.11 -3.54 -11.11
C MET A 116 -13.68 -4.77 -11.85
N LEU A 117 -14.19 -5.75 -11.09
CA LEU A 117 -14.83 -6.95 -11.64
C LEU A 117 -16.08 -6.61 -12.46
N ALA A 118 -16.97 -5.75 -11.96
CA ALA A 118 -18.14 -5.30 -12.70
C ALA A 118 -17.74 -4.61 -14.02
N GLY A 119 -16.62 -3.88 -14.03
CA GLY A 119 -16.08 -3.26 -15.23
C GLY A 119 -15.74 -4.26 -16.33
N TYR A 120 -14.93 -5.27 -16.04
CA TYR A 120 -14.51 -6.23 -17.06
C TYR A 120 -15.46 -7.44 -17.22
N THR A 121 -16.48 -7.60 -16.36
CA THR A 121 -17.52 -8.63 -16.55
C THR A 121 -18.44 -8.29 -17.71
N LEU A 122 -18.70 -7.00 -17.96
CA LEU A 122 -19.47 -6.57 -19.14
C LEU A 122 -18.85 -7.10 -20.45
N PRO A 123 -17.59 -6.82 -20.82
CA PRO A 123 -16.98 -7.38 -22.04
C PRO A 123 -16.91 -8.91 -22.02
N LEU A 124 -16.75 -9.55 -20.85
CA LEU A 124 -16.75 -11.01 -20.72
C LEU A 124 -18.06 -11.68 -21.10
N ILE A 125 -19.19 -10.97 -20.98
CA ILE A 125 -20.51 -11.45 -21.37
C ILE A 125 -20.88 -10.92 -22.77
N ALA A 126 -20.67 -9.64 -23.02
CA ALA A 126 -21.11 -8.96 -24.22
C ALA A 126 -20.39 -9.42 -25.50
N LEU A 127 -19.04 -9.54 -25.45
CA LEU A 127 -18.26 -9.82 -26.67
C LEU A 127 -18.48 -11.23 -27.23
N PRO A 128 -18.65 -12.31 -26.43
CA PRO A 128 -18.97 -13.63 -26.98
C PRO A 128 -20.36 -13.77 -27.58
N VAL A 129 -21.27 -12.82 -27.36
CA VAL A 129 -22.64 -12.88 -27.84
C VAL A 129 -22.98 -11.86 -28.92
N VAL A 130 -21.98 -11.14 -29.47
CA VAL A 130 -22.21 -10.12 -30.48
C VAL A 130 -22.85 -10.69 -31.76
N ASP A 131 -22.52 -11.94 -32.11
CA ASP A 131 -23.09 -12.66 -33.28
C ASP A 131 -24.48 -13.26 -32.98
N ASN A 132 -24.81 -13.47 -31.72
CA ASN A 132 -26.12 -13.95 -31.24
C ASN A 132 -26.59 -13.16 -30.02
N PRO A 133 -27.06 -11.92 -30.19
CA PRO A 133 -27.41 -11.03 -29.08
C PRO A 133 -28.59 -11.54 -28.25
N LEU A 134 -29.44 -12.41 -28.78
CA LEU A 134 -30.56 -13.00 -28.06
C LEU A 134 -30.09 -13.91 -26.92
N ALA A 135 -28.89 -14.48 -27.02
CA ALA A 135 -28.28 -15.33 -25.98
C ALA A 135 -27.70 -14.54 -24.81
N VAL A 136 -27.75 -13.20 -24.82
CA VAL A 136 -27.10 -12.41 -23.73
C VAL A 136 -27.67 -12.72 -22.35
N TRP A 137 -28.99 -12.93 -22.27
CA TRP A 137 -29.65 -13.31 -21.01
C TRP A 137 -29.13 -14.67 -20.50
N ASP A 138 -29.18 -15.69 -21.35
CA ASP A 138 -28.79 -17.05 -21.00
C ASP A 138 -27.31 -17.11 -20.57
N VAL A 139 -26.43 -16.36 -21.24
CA VAL A 139 -25.00 -16.29 -20.88
C VAL A 139 -24.78 -15.53 -19.56
N ALA A 140 -25.53 -14.44 -19.33
CA ALA A 140 -25.47 -13.68 -18.10
C ALA A 140 -25.99 -14.46 -16.88
N GLU A 141 -27.12 -15.18 -17.06
CA GLU A 141 -27.72 -16.06 -16.07
C GLU A 141 -26.76 -17.21 -15.73
N ALA A 142 -26.35 -18.00 -16.72
CA ALA A 142 -25.41 -19.11 -16.54
C ALA A 142 -24.14 -18.68 -15.80
N ARG A 143 -23.54 -17.56 -16.22
CA ARG A 143 -22.34 -17.05 -15.57
C ARG A 143 -22.59 -16.66 -14.12
N THR A 144 -23.72 -16.06 -13.81
CA THR A 144 -24.07 -15.65 -12.45
C THR A 144 -24.28 -16.85 -11.54
N GLU A 145 -25.06 -17.84 -12.00
CA GLU A 145 -25.36 -19.05 -11.24
C GLU A 145 -24.10 -19.88 -10.96
N GLU A 146 -23.28 -20.13 -11.98
CA GLU A 146 -22.08 -20.95 -11.87
C GLU A 146 -21.00 -20.30 -11.00
N ILE A 147 -20.86 -18.96 -11.10
CA ILE A 147 -19.96 -18.20 -10.23
C ILE A 147 -20.47 -18.24 -8.78
N PHE A 148 -21.79 -18.08 -8.56
CA PHE A 148 -22.38 -18.14 -7.21
C PHE A 148 -22.23 -19.54 -6.61
N LEU A 149 -22.42 -20.60 -7.39
CA LEU A 149 -22.14 -21.96 -6.95
C LEU A 149 -20.68 -22.13 -6.52
N GLY A 150 -19.74 -21.69 -7.37
CA GLY A 150 -18.32 -21.76 -7.05
C GLY A 150 -17.96 -20.97 -5.79
N ILE A 151 -18.54 -19.79 -5.59
CA ILE A 151 -18.40 -18.96 -4.39
C ILE A 151 -18.92 -19.69 -3.15
N ALA A 152 -20.14 -20.25 -3.24
CA ALA A 152 -20.79 -20.93 -2.12
C ALA A 152 -19.97 -22.16 -1.68
N VAL A 153 -19.54 -22.99 -2.62
CA VAL A 153 -18.72 -24.19 -2.33
C VAL A 153 -17.37 -23.77 -1.73
N ALA A 154 -16.69 -22.75 -2.30
CA ALA A 154 -15.42 -22.27 -1.78
C ALA A 154 -15.54 -21.72 -0.35
N ALA A 155 -16.62 -20.99 -0.05
CA ALA A 155 -16.89 -20.44 1.27
C ALA A 155 -17.20 -21.53 2.29
N VAL A 156 -18.07 -22.48 1.96
CA VAL A 156 -18.45 -23.59 2.86
C VAL A 156 -17.25 -24.49 3.14
N VAL A 157 -16.56 -24.97 2.10
CA VAL A 157 -15.40 -25.86 2.26
C VAL A 157 -14.26 -25.13 2.97
N GLY A 158 -14.05 -23.86 2.66
CA GLY A 158 -13.05 -23.00 3.32
C GLY A 158 -13.32 -22.80 4.81
N ALA A 159 -14.58 -22.72 5.22
CA ALA A 159 -14.97 -22.57 6.62
C ALA A 159 -14.94 -23.91 7.40
N MET A 160 -15.27 -25.03 6.73
CA MET A 160 -15.37 -26.34 7.37
C MET A 160 -14.01 -27.04 7.53
N PHE A 161 -13.12 -26.95 6.52
CA PHE A 161 -11.88 -27.72 6.49
C PHE A 161 -10.67 -26.84 6.73
N TRP A 162 -9.98 -27.04 7.86
CA TRP A 162 -8.75 -26.33 8.28
C TRP A 162 -8.83 -24.81 8.15
N PRO A 163 -9.81 -24.15 8.78
CA PRO A 163 -9.95 -22.70 8.71
C PRO A 163 -8.74 -22.01 9.35
N ARG A 164 -8.10 -21.11 8.61
CA ARG A 164 -6.96 -20.30 9.09
C ARG A 164 -7.41 -18.87 9.30
N ARG A 165 -7.16 -18.36 10.50
CA ARG A 165 -7.42 -16.97 10.84
C ARG A 165 -6.23 -16.09 10.47
N LEU A 166 -6.52 -14.85 10.13
CA LEU A 166 -5.51 -13.86 9.72
C LEU A 166 -4.79 -13.23 10.93
N MET A 167 -5.46 -13.20 12.11
CA MET A 167 -4.92 -12.52 13.30
C MET A 167 -3.52 -13.00 13.71
N PRO A 168 -3.18 -14.30 13.75
CA PRO A 168 -1.82 -14.73 14.09
C PRO A 168 -0.75 -14.24 13.10
N VAL A 169 -1.12 -14.06 11.81
CA VAL A 169 -0.20 -13.53 10.80
C VAL A 169 -0.03 -12.03 10.96
N PHE A 170 -1.11 -11.34 11.31
CA PHE A 170 -1.07 -9.93 11.68
C PHE A 170 -0.13 -9.70 12.87
N ASP A 171 -0.31 -10.47 13.95
CA ASP A 171 0.55 -10.40 15.14
C ASP A 171 2.02 -10.68 14.83
N GLY A 172 2.30 -11.69 14.00
CA GLY A 172 3.65 -12.00 13.54
C GLY A 172 4.27 -10.87 12.70
N SER A 173 3.47 -10.21 11.85
CA SER A 173 3.92 -9.07 11.05
C SER A 173 4.19 -7.84 11.91
N VAL A 174 3.36 -7.60 12.92
CA VAL A 174 3.55 -6.54 13.91
C VAL A 174 4.80 -6.81 14.77
N ALA A 175 4.98 -8.04 15.25
CA ALA A 175 6.16 -8.41 16.04
C ALA A 175 7.46 -8.23 15.25
N LYS A 176 7.48 -8.65 13.97
CA LYS A 176 8.62 -8.41 13.08
C LYS A 176 8.90 -6.92 12.91
N TRP A 177 7.86 -6.12 12.68
CA TRP A 177 8.01 -4.68 12.54
C TRP A 177 8.62 -4.04 13.78
N PHE A 178 8.20 -4.47 14.98
CA PHE A 178 8.79 -3.99 16.23
C PHE A 178 10.26 -4.40 16.40
N ALA A 179 10.61 -5.61 15.97
CA ALA A 179 12.01 -6.03 15.97
C ALA A 179 12.86 -5.14 15.04
N ASP A 180 12.37 -4.87 13.83
CA ASP A 180 13.02 -3.97 12.86
C ASP A 180 13.11 -2.53 13.41
N ALA A 181 12.05 -2.04 14.08
CA ALA A 181 12.02 -0.72 14.71
C ALA A 181 12.97 -0.63 15.90
N GLN A 182 13.15 -1.71 16.66
CA GLN A 182 14.11 -1.79 17.74
C GLN A 182 15.55 -1.70 17.22
N VAL A 183 15.89 -2.47 16.18
CA VAL A 183 17.20 -2.39 15.51
C VAL A 183 17.44 -0.97 14.97
N TYR A 184 16.44 -0.36 14.36
CA TYR A 184 16.54 1.03 13.89
C TYR A 184 16.77 2.00 15.04
N SER A 185 16.11 1.84 16.18
CA SER A 185 16.29 2.68 17.37
C SER A 185 17.67 2.51 18.01
N GLN A 186 18.28 1.35 17.92
CA GLN A 186 19.64 1.10 18.41
C GLN A 186 20.70 2.01 17.74
N ARG A 187 20.40 2.56 16.57
CA ARG A 187 21.29 3.52 15.93
C ARG A 187 21.57 4.75 16.80
N PHE A 188 20.54 5.37 17.35
CA PHE A 188 20.73 6.53 18.24
C PHE A 188 20.98 6.14 19.69
N LEU A 189 20.55 4.92 20.11
CA LEU A 189 20.77 4.45 21.48
C LEU A 189 22.20 3.97 21.72
N THR A 190 22.78 3.20 20.78
CA THR A 190 24.07 2.54 20.95
C THR A 190 25.11 2.83 19.87
N ARG A 191 24.74 3.53 18.79
CA ARG A 191 25.59 3.84 17.62
C ARG A 191 26.18 2.64 16.88
N GLN A 192 25.61 1.45 17.03
CA GLN A 192 26.19 0.21 16.48
C GLN A 192 25.72 -0.12 15.06
N VAL A 193 24.70 0.57 14.52
CA VAL A 193 24.07 0.22 13.23
C VAL A 193 24.60 1.09 12.10
N ALA A 194 25.04 0.45 10.99
CA ALA A 194 25.56 1.16 9.81
C ALA A 194 24.44 1.88 9.02
N PRO A 195 24.75 3.03 8.38
CA PRO A 195 23.76 3.80 7.62
C PRO A 195 23.09 3.04 6.47
N GLU A 196 23.83 2.16 5.80
CA GLU A 196 23.33 1.37 4.65
C GLU A 196 22.27 0.34 5.07
N GLU A 197 22.43 -0.26 6.24
CA GLU A 197 21.49 -1.23 6.79
C GLU A 197 20.13 -0.59 7.11
N ILE A 198 20.14 0.67 7.52
CA ILE A 198 18.93 1.42 7.86
C ILE A 198 18.06 1.73 6.65
N SER A 199 18.62 2.01 5.48
CA SER A 199 17.83 2.23 4.27
C SER A 199 16.99 0.99 3.93
N THR A 200 17.58 -0.19 4.07
CA THR A 200 16.89 -1.47 3.85
C THR A 200 15.82 -1.73 4.91
N LEU A 201 16.13 -1.48 6.19
CA LEU A 201 15.16 -1.62 7.30
C LEU A 201 13.95 -0.69 7.10
N ARG A 202 14.17 0.59 6.79
CA ARG A 202 13.11 1.56 6.50
C ARG A 202 12.18 1.07 5.39
N GLY A 203 12.76 0.58 4.28
CA GLY A 203 12.00 0.02 3.16
C GLY A 203 11.11 -1.15 3.59
N GLY A 204 11.64 -2.09 4.36
CA GLY A 204 10.93 -3.24 4.91
C GLY A 204 9.81 -2.85 5.87
N MET A 205 10.09 -1.93 6.79
CA MET A 205 9.11 -1.42 7.76
C MET A 205 7.92 -0.76 7.06
N VAL A 206 8.18 0.04 6.02
CA VAL A 206 7.12 0.72 5.26
C VAL A 206 6.30 -0.26 4.41
N ALA A 207 6.93 -1.25 3.78
CA ALA A 207 6.22 -2.29 3.04
C ALA A 207 5.23 -3.06 3.93
N THR A 208 5.59 -3.25 5.21
CA THR A 208 4.73 -3.89 6.21
C THR A 208 3.42 -3.11 6.44
N PHE A 209 3.42 -1.78 6.40
CA PHE A 209 2.20 -0.99 6.61
C PHE A 209 1.11 -1.24 5.56
N ASN A 210 1.49 -1.41 4.29
CA ASN A 210 0.56 -1.74 3.22
C ASN A 210 -0.04 -3.15 3.43
N THR A 211 0.79 -4.09 3.87
CA THR A 211 0.35 -5.45 4.19
C THR A 211 -0.62 -5.45 5.38
N LEU A 212 -0.31 -4.72 6.46
CA LEU A 212 -1.18 -4.58 7.62
C LEU A 212 -2.51 -3.90 7.25
N GLU A 213 -2.51 -2.89 6.37
CA GLU A 213 -3.75 -2.24 5.92
C GLU A 213 -4.69 -3.21 5.23
N LEU A 214 -4.16 -4.04 4.32
CA LEU A 214 -4.93 -5.08 3.64
C LEU A 214 -5.47 -6.11 4.64
N MET A 215 -4.65 -6.56 5.59
CA MET A 215 -5.06 -7.51 6.62
C MET A 215 -6.18 -6.94 7.50
N ILE A 216 -6.03 -5.71 8.00
CA ILE A 216 -7.01 -5.01 8.84
C ILE A 216 -8.35 -4.88 8.09
N GLY A 217 -8.33 -4.60 6.78
CA GLY A 217 -9.52 -4.52 5.94
C GLY A 217 -10.29 -5.84 5.84
N GLN A 218 -9.63 -6.97 6.10
CA GLN A 218 -10.20 -8.32 6.00
C GLN A 218 -10.66 -8.90 7.34
N LEU A 219 -10.19 -8.38 8.48
CA LEU A 219 -10.56 -8.85 9.82
C LEU A 219 -12.09 -8.88 10.09
N PRO A 220 -12.90 -7.88 9.65
CA PRO A 220 -14.35 -7.94 9.82
C PRO A 220 -14.99 -9.16 9.15
N HIS A 221 -14.42 -9.65 8.05
CA HIS A 221 -14.92 -10.82 7.31
C HIS A 221 -14.57 -12.15 7.98
N GLU A 222 -13.71 -12.15 8.99
CA GLU A 222 -13.42 -13.30 9.87
C GLU A 222 -14.27 -13.30 11.16
N GLY A 223 -15.14 -12.30 11.32
CA GLY A 223 -15.92 -12.13 12.54
C GLY A 223 -15.12 -11.51 13.71
N ALA A 224 -14.03 -10.80 13.41
CA ALA A 224 -13.29 -10.08 14.43
C ALA A 224 -14.16 -9.00 15.09
N ARG A 225 -14.01 -8.83 16.41
CA ARG A 225 -14.78 -7.84 17.19
C ARG A 225 -14.50 -6.41 16.66
N PRO A 226 -15.51 -5.54 16.60
CA PRO A 226 -15.33 -4.14 16.15
C PRO A 226 -14.23 -3.40 16.91
N GLN A 227 -14.10 -3.67 18.23
CA GLN A 227 -13.06 -3.05 19.07
C GLN A 227 -11.65 -3.52 18.66
N THR A 228 -11.45 -4.81 18.37
CA THR A 228 -10.19 -5.35 17.88
C THR A 228 -9.81 -4.69 16.54
N VAL A 229 -10.76 -4.55 15.61
CA VAL A 229 -10.53 -3.87 14.33
C VAL A 229 -10.18 -2.38 14.53
N ARG A 230 -10.79 -1.74 15.52
CA ARG A 230 -10.46 -0.35 15.87
C ARG A 230 -9.05 -0.24 16.45
N ASN A 231 -8.70 -1.12 17.38
CA ASN A 231 -7.38 -1.15 18.02
C ASN A 231 -6.26 -1.45 17.00
N THR A 232 -6.50 -2.38 16.03
CA THR A 232 -5.51 -2.66 14.97
C THR A 232 -5.29 -1.47 14.03
N LYS A 233 -6.34 -0.70 13.71
CA LYS A 233 -6.21 0.55 12.94
C LYS A 233 -5.42 1.61 13.70
N GLU A 234 -5.70 1.75 15.00
CA GLU A 234 -5.01 2.70 15.87
C GLU A 234 -3.54 2.32 16.03
N LEU A 235 -3.24 1.03 16.23
CA LEU A 235 -1.86 0.52 16.30
C LEU A 235 -1.09 0.86 15.03
N ARG A 236 -1.63 0.53 13.86
CA ARG A 236 -0.99 0.87 12.59
C ARG A 236 -0.74 2.39 12.46
N GLY A 237 -1.70 3.21 12.86
CA GLY A 237 -1.55 4.67 12.84
C GLY A 237 -0.37 5.14 13.68
N ARG A 238 -0.19 4.60 14.90
CA ARG A 238 0.92 4.96 15.80
C ARG A 238 2.26 4.44 15.29
N MET A 239 2.32 3.23 14.76
CA MET A 239 3.51 2.67 14.13
C MET A 239 4.00 3.57 12.98
N ILE A 240 3.08 4.11 12.16
CA ILE A 240 3.42 5.05 11.07
C ILE A 240 4.03 6.34 11.63
N HIS A 241 3.51 6.88 12.74
CA HIS A 241 4.04 8.07 13.37
C HIS A 241 5.39 7.84 14.06
N LEU A 242 5.65 6.62 14.53
CA LEU A 242 6.90 6.28 15.19
C LEU A 242 8.11 6.41 14.25
N LEU A 243 7.94 6.09 12.97
CA LEU A 243 9.04 6.12 11.99
C LEU A 243 9.71 7.51 11.83
N PRO A 244 8.97 8.61 11.56
CA PRO A 244 9.58 9.94 11.50
C PRO A 244 10.10 10.45 12.85
N VAL A 245 9.58 9.95 13.98
CA VAL A 245 10.09 10.30 15.32
C VAL A 245 11.43 9.64 15.57
N ILE A 246 11.62 8.35 15.22
CA ILE A 246 12.92 7.68 15.29
C ILE A 246 13.96 8.45 14.46
N ASP A 247 13.62 8.82 13.24
CA ASP A 247 14.52 9.55 12.35
C ASP A 247 14.86 10.97 12.87
N ALA A 248 13.87 11.65 13.48
CA ALA A 248 14.08 12.97 14.10
C ALA A 248 14.97 12.90 15.34
N LEU A 249 14.83 11.84 16.14
CA LEU A 249 15.65 11.61 17.33
C LEU A 249 17.09 11.24 16.95
N ASP A 250 17.28 10.41 15.92
CA ASP A 250 18.62 10.08 15.40
C ASP A 250 19.38 11.34 14.96
N ASP A 251 18.73 12.24 14.19
CA ASP A 251 19.31 13.51 13.78
C ASP A 251 19.59 14.44 14.98
N ALA A 252 18.70 14.44 15.99
CA ALA A 252 18.90 15.29 17.19
C ALA A 252 20.09 14.81 18.04
N VAL A 253 20.21 13.49 18.26
CA VAL A 253 21.34 12.90 18.98
C VAL A 253 22.65 13.11 18.21
N TYR A 254 22.64 12.91 16.88
CA TYR A 254 23.79 13.22 16.03
C TYR A 254 24.21 14.69 16.12
N ALA A 255 23.24 15.61 16.13
CA ALA A 255 23.54 17.03 16.27
C ALA A 255 24.16 17.39 17.64
N ILE A 256 23.75 16.71 18.72
CA ILE A 256 24.38 16.93 20.04
C ILE A 256 25.81 16.43 20.03
N GLU A 257 26.08 15.24 19.55
CA GLU A 257 27.43 14.67 19.51
C GLU A 257 28.44 15.55 18.76
N HIS A 258 28.00 16.20 17.68
CA HIS A 258 28.89 16.97 16.80
C HIS A 258 28.89 18.49 17.05
N ARG A 259 27.83 19.02 17.67
CA ARG A 259 27.63 20.48 17.80
C ARG A 259 27.51 20.97 19.24
N ALA A 260 27.17 20.07 20.18
CA ALA A 260 26.98 20.38 21.59
C ALA A 260 27.54 19.27 22.48
N PRO A 261 28.86 18.88 22.31
CA PRO A 261 29.44 17.73 22.97
C PRO A 261 29.41 17.81 24.51
N GLU A 262 29.27 19.02 25.07
CA GLU A 262 29.11 19.26 26.49
C GLU A 262 27.88 18.59 27.11
N PHE A 263 26.82 18.33 26.30
CA PHE A 263 25.60 17.68 26.75
C PHE A 263 25.60 16.17 26.56
N VAL A 264 26.60 15.58 25.89
CA VAL A 264 26.71 14.12 25.67
C VAL A 264 26.71 13.38 27.01
N GLY A 265 27.44 13.88 28.01
CA GLY A 265 27.48 13.27 29.34
C GLY A 265 26.16 13.27 30.09
N GLN A 266 25.23 14.18 29.76
CA GLN A 266 23.88 14.23 30.34
C GLN A 266 22.89 13.38 29.52
N LEU A 267 23.07 13.29 28.22
CA LEU A 267 22.17 12.55 27.32
C LEU A 267 22.42 11.02 27.40
N THR A 268 23.69 10.59 27.47
CA THR A 268 24.06 9.16 27.43
C THR A 268 23.35 8.32 28.49
N PRO A 269 23.26 8.70 29.77
CA PRO A 269 22.56 7.91 30.78
C PRO A 269 21.08 7.72 30.48
N LEU A 270 20.41 8.73 29.86
CA LEU A 270 19.01 8.67 29.46
C LEU A 270 18.81 7.73 28.27
N LEU A 271 19.74 7.74 27.30
CA LEU A 271 19.71 6.79 26.19
C LEU A 271 19.97 5.35 26.65
N GLU A 272 20.89 5.14 27.59
CA GLU A 272 21.14 3.83 28.21
C GLU A 272 19.90 3.33 28.98
N ALA A 273 19.25 4.19 29.76
CA ALA A 273 18.01 3.87 30.46
C ALA A 273 16.88 3.54 29.48
N ALA A 274 16.77 4.28 28.38
CA ALA A 274 15.83 4.02 27.31
C ALA A 274 16.09 2.68 26.60
N ASN A 275 17.35 2.34 26.35
CA ASN A 275 17.74 1.05 25.77
C ASN A 275 17.40 -0.11 26.73
N ALA A 276 17.76 0.02 28.02
CA ALA A 276 17.43 -0.98 29.03
C ALA A 276 15.91 -1.18 29.19
N TRP A 277 15.13 -0.08 29.11
CA TRP A 277 13.68 -0.15 29.09
C TRP A 277 13.17 -0.87 27.83
N LEU A 278 13.73 -0.57 26.66
CA LEU A 278 13.38 -1.20 25.40
C LEU A 278 13.62 -2.71 25.39
N GLU A 279 14.75 -3.17 25.93
CA GLU A 279 15.13 -4.59 26.02
C GLU A 279 14.31 -5.36 27.07
N SER A 280 13.93 -4.70 28.18
CA SER A 280 13.23 -5.35 29.29
C SER A 280 11.75 -5.68 29.01
N THR A 281 11.23 -5.25 27.88
CA THR A 281 9.77 -5.23 27.60
C THR A 281 9.29 -6.34 26.69
N THR A 282 9.75 -7.57 26.88
CA THR A 282 9.37 -8.71 26.02
C THR A 282 7.95 -9.23 26.24
N GLU A 283 7.27 -9.03 27.38
CA GLU A 283 5.96 -9.67 27.61
C GLU A 283 4.84 -8.80 28.18
N THR A 284 5.11 -7.81 29.01
CA THR A 284 4.11 -6.84 29.50
C THR A 284 4.81 -5.52 29.77
N ALA A 285 4.43 -4.45 29.05
CA ALA A 285 5.04 -3.15 29.28
C ALA A 285 4.59 -2.60 30.66
N PRO A 286 5.38 -2.70 31.73
CA PRO A 286 4.97 -2.18 33.03
C PRO A 286 4.84 -0.66 32.91
N LEU A 287 3.62 -0.16 33.08
CA LEU A 287 3.32 1.28 33.03
C LEU A 287 4.21 2.07 34.02
N GLU A 288 4.61 1.44 35.11
CA GLU A 288 5.51 2.02 36.10
C GLU A 288 6.91 2.30 35.57
N ARG A 289 7.52 1.39 34.81
CA ARG A 289 8.86 1.60 34.23
C ARG A 289 8.87 2.71 33.19
N TRP A 290 7.81 2.76 32.38
CA TRP A 290 7.62 3.86 31.44
C TRP A 290 7.54 5.21 32.17
N ARG A 291 6.76 5.32 33.27
CA ARG A 291 6.64 6.55 34.06
C ARG A 291 7.97 7.00 34.62
N VAL A 292 8.73 6.08 35.24
CA VAL A 292 10.05 6.40 35.81
C VAL A 292 10.99 6.96 34.74
N LEU A 293 11.05 6.32 33.57
CA LEU A 293 11.88 6.80 32.46
C LEU A 293 11.40 8.17 31.94
N ARG A 294 10.09 8.34 31.82
CA ARG A 294 9.49 9.60 31.36
C ARG A 294 9.77 10.74 32.32
N ASP A 295 9.61 10.51 33.62
CA ASP A 295 9.91 11.48 34.69
C ASP A 295 11.40 11.85 34.70
N GLN A 296 12.33 10.93 34.42
CA GLN A 296 13.75 11.22 34.28
C GLN A 296 14.04 12.14 33.09
N VAL A 297 13.40 11.90 31.94
CA VAL A 297 13.54 12.74 30.74
C VAL A 297 12.96 14.14 30.99
N ASP A 298 11.82 14.23 31.66
CA ASP A 298 11.17 15.52 31.99
C ASP A 298 11.98 16.32 33.03
N ALA A 299 12.55 15.65 34.02
CA ALA A 299 13.42 16.27 35.02
C ALA A 299 14.72 16.84 34.42
N ALA A 300 15.22 16.24 33.34
CA ALA A 300 16.40 16.70 32.62
C ALA A 300 16.12 17.88 31.66
N GLN A 301 14.84 18.25 31.44
CA GLN A 301 14.45 19.28 30.47
C GLN A 301 14.89 20.66 30.95
N PRO A 302 15.74 21.40 30.19
CA PRO A 302 16.11 22.77 30.51
C PRO A 302 14.91 23.71 30.52
N GLN A 303 14.90 24.68 31.44
CA GLN A 303 13.81 25.64 31.61
C GLN A 303 14.31 27.09 31.57
N GLY A 304 13.42 28.02 31.29
CA GLY A 304 13.66 29.45 31.41
C GLY A 304 14.71 29.99 30.44
N GLU A 305 15.59 30.87 30.94
CA GLU A 305 16.63 31.56 30.16
C GLU A 305 17.72 30.61 29.62
N ALA A 306 17.87 29.40 30.19
CA ALA A 306 18.84 28.43 29.68
C ALA A 306 18.58 28.03 28.20
N LEU A 307 17.35 28.14 27.72
CA LEU A 307 16.97 27.88 26.33
C LEU A 307 17.43 28.96 25.35
N ASP A 308 18.01 30.06 25.84
CA ASP A 308 18.59 31.13 24.99
C ASP A 308 19.87 30.66 24.33
N ASP A 309 20.59 29.76 25.00
CA ASP A 309 21.74 29.11 24.40
C ASP A 309 21.29 28.11 23.34
N ARG A 310 21.99 28.11 22.21
CA ARG A 310 21.69 27.28 21.08
C ARG A 310 21.95 25.78 21.34
N HIS A 311 23.01 25.49 22.06
CA HIS A 311 23.38 24.12 22.41
C HIS A 311 22.39 23.52 23.42
N THR A 312 21.98 24.32 24.39
CA THR A 312 20.91 23.95 25.35
C THR A 312 19.58 23.70 24.65
N LEU A 313 19.23 24.49 23.62
CA LEU A 313 18.02 24.25 22.83
C LEU A 313 18.11 22.94 22.00
N LEU A 314 19.28 22.61 21.44
CA LEU A 314 19.47 21.31 20.78
C LEU A 314 19.30 20.13 21.75
N PHE A 315 19.83 20.26 22.96
CA PHE A 315 19.64 19.28 24.02
C PHE A 315 18.18 19.14 24.43
N SER A 316 17.48 20.26 24.67
CA SER A 316 16.05 20.28 24.96
C SER A 316 15.21 19.63 23.85
N ASN A 317 15.52 19.91 22.57
CA ASN A 317 14.86 19.27 21.45
C ASN A 317 15.09 17.76 21.39
N ALA A 318 16.29 17.27 21.72
CA ALA A 318 16.56 15.84 21.76
C ALA A 318 15.77 15.14 22.88
N LEU A 319 15.70 15.75 24.07
CA LEU A 319 14.88 15.25 25.18
C LEU A 319 13.39 15.23 24.82
N TYR A 320 12.88 16.26 24.17
CA TYR A 320 11.51 16.31 23.67
C TYR A 320 11.23 15.15 22.70
N ARG A 321 12.11 14.92 21.71
CA ARG A 321 11.96 13.80 20.76
C ARG A 321 12.12 12.44 21.43
N LEU A 322 12.98 12.32 22.42
CA LEU A 322 13.12 11.09 23.24
C LEU A 322 11.81 10.80 23.99
N GLY A 323 11.18 11.82 24.60
CA GLY A 323 9.87 11.69 25.23
C GLY A 323 8.78 11.26 24.25
N GLU A 324 8.69 11.89 23.06
CA GLU A 324 7.75 11.47 22.01
C GLU A 324 7.95 10.00 21.60
N TRP A 325 9.20 9.57 21.43
CA TRP A 325 9.54 8.19 21.09
C TRP A 325 9.12 7.20 22.17
N ILE A 326 9.43 7.50 23.45
CA ILE A 326 9.05 6.66 24.59
C ILE A 326 7.52 6.52 24.69
N ASP A 327 6.78 7.61 24.58
CA ASP A 327 5.32 7.65 24.71
C ASP A 327 4.64 6.90 23.55
N LEU A 328 5.08 7.10 22.32
CA LEU A 328 4.56 6.37 21.15
C LEU A 328 4.88 4.87 21.21
N TRP A 329 6.07 4.52 21.66
CA TRP A 329 6.47 3.11 21.80
C TRP A 329 5.60 2.42 22.85
N GLN A 330 5.36 3.07 24.00
CA GLN A 330 4.49 2.57 25.06
C GLN A 330 3.06 2.37 24.54
N ASP A 331 2.54 3.33 23.78
CA ASP A 331 1.21 3.22 23.17
C ASP A 331 1.11 2.05 22.19
N CYS A 332 2.11 1.85 21.34
CA CYS A 332 2.14 0.73 20.42
C CYS A 332 2.11 -0.62 21.15
N ARG A 333 2.91 -0.78 22.21
CA ARG A 333 2.96 -2.01 23.00
C ARG A 333 1.68 -2.26 23.79
N SER A 334 1.13 -1.24 24.42
CA SER A 334 -0.12 -1.38 25.16
C SER A 334 -1.31 -1.72 24.25
N LEU A 335 -1.32 -1.17 23.02
CA LEU A 335 -2.30 -1.55 21.99
C LEU A 335 -2.11 -2.99 21.53
N GLN A 336 -0.88 -3.43 21.29
CA GLN A 336 -0.60 -4.82 20.92
C GLN A 336 -1.08 -5.78 22.00
N ALA A 337 -0.80 -5.50 23.26
CA ALA A 337 -1.30 -6.30 24.40
C ALA A 337 -2.85 -6.30 24.46
N ALA A 338 -3.49 -5.15 24.25
CA ALA A 338 -4.95 -5.04 24.23
C ALA A 338 -5.59 -5.84 23.07
N ILE A 339 -4.91 -5.92 21.92
CA ILE A 339 -5.34 -6.73 20.80
C ILE A 339 -5.21 -8.22 21.11
N GLN A 340 -4.07 -8.65 21.67
CA GLN A 340 -3.81 -10.05 22.00
C GLN A 340 -4.72 -10.58 23.10
N CYS A 341 -5.02 -9.77 24.12
CA CYS A 341 -5.93 -10.13 25.20
C CYS A 341 -7.42 -9.98 24.84
N GLU A 342 -7.74 -9.59 23.58
CA GLU A 342 -9.12 -9.26 23.15
C GLU A 342 -9.87 -8.35 24.15
N SER A 343 -9.18 -7.39 24.77
CA SER A 343 -9.72 -6.53 25.80
C SER A 343 -10.97 -5.81 25.31
N GLN A 344 -12.02 -5.81 26.14
CA GLN A 344 -13.26 -5.07 25.89
C GLN A 344 -13.16 -3.61 26.33
N ASP A 345 -12.17 -3.29 27.16
CA ASP A 345 -11.99 -1.94 27.67
C ASP A 345 -11.51 -1.00 26.56
N SER A 346 -11.99 0.23 26.61
CA SER A 346 -11.51 1.28 25.72
C SER A 346 -10.06 1.61 26.05
N TRP A 347 -9.16 1.26 25.15
CA TRP A 347 -7.75 1.62 25.27
C TRP A 347 -7.57 3.14 25.36
N ARG A 348 -6.67 3.61 26.22
CA ARG A 348 -6.37 5.03 26.41
C ARG A 348 -4.95 5.34 25.99
N ALA A 349 -4.80 6.37 25.14
CA ALA A 349 -3.50 6.84 24.68
C ALA A 349 -2.75 7.59 25.78
N VAL A 350 -1.46 7.33 25.89
CA VAL A 350 -0.49 8.14 26.63
C VAL A 350 -0.04 9.33 25.76
N TYR A 351 0.45 9.05 24.56
CA TYR A 351 0.82 10.07 23.59
C TYR A 351 -0.42 10.72 22.97
N ARG A 352 -0.64 11.98 23.26
CA ARG A 352 -1.74 12.78 22.72
C ARG A 352 -1.18 14.00 22.03
N HIS A 353 -1.14 13.94 20.72
CA HIS A 353 -0.72 15.07 19.91
C HIS A 353 -1.83 15.46 18.93
N TRP A 354 -1.98 16.76 18.66
CA TRP A 354 -3.03 17.26 17.76
C TRP A 354 -2.95 16.69 16.34
N ARG A 355 -1.76 16.26 15.88
CA ARG A 355 -1.52 15.63 14.59
C ARG A 355 -2.09 14.22 14.46
N LEU A 356 -2.34 13.53 15.58
CA LEU A 356 -2.91 12.19 15.56
C LEU A 356 -4.37 12.25 15.13
N GLY A 357 -4.73 11.47 14.13
CA GLY A 357 -6.08 11.42 13.59
C GLY A 357 -6.31 10.18 12.71
N ARG A 358 -7.54 10.04 12.25
CA ARG A 358 -7.88 8.96 11.32
C ARG A 358 -7.12 9.15 10.01
N LEU A 359 -6.35 8.15 9.61
CA LEU A 359 -5.60 8.18 8.35
C LEU A 359 -6.56 8.38 7.18
N THR A 360 -6.31 9.43 6.40
CA THR A 360 -7.01 9.69 5.14
C THR A 360 -6.09 9.31 3.99
N PRO A 361 -6.54 8.44 3.07
CA PRO A 361 -5.68 7.98 2.00
C PRO A 361 -5.34 9.11 1.04
N PHE A 362 -4.07 9.24 0.69
CA PHE A 362 -3.65 10.08 -0.43
C PHE A 362 -4.00 9.39 -1.76
N LEU A 363 -4.68 10.10 -2.65
CA LEU A 363 -5.12 9.61 -3.95
C LEU A 363 -4.54 10.49 -5.06
N ASP A 364 -3.70 9.93 -5.91
CA ASP A 364 -3.24 10.61 -7.12
C ASP A 364 -4.30 10.52 -8.22
N ARG A 365 -5.26 11.45 -8.17
CA ARG A 365 -6.39 11.50 -9.13
C ARG A 365 -5.92 11.59 -10.57
N GLY A 366 -4.80 12.27 -10.85
CA GLY A 366 -4.27 12.39 -12.19
C GLY A 366 -3.76 11.06 -12.75
N LEU A 367 -3.05 10.27 -11.93
CA LEU A 367 -2.59 8.94 -12.30
C LEU A 367 -3.77 7.96 -12.47
N MET A 368 -4.76 8.04 -11.58
CA MET A 368 -5.98 7.22 -11.66
C MET A 368 -6.78 7.49 -12.93
N PHE A 369 -6.99 8.77 -13.28
CA PHE A 369 -7.65 9.16 -14.51
C PHE A 369 -6.87 8.68 -15.73
N TYR A 370 -5.55 8.88 -15.73
CA TYR A 370 -4.69 8.44 -16.83
C TYR A 370 -4.74 6.91 -17.00
N SER A 371 -4.71 6.14 -15.92
CA SER A 371 -4.81 4.68 -15.96
C SER A 371 -6.14 4.21 -16.53
N ALA A 372 -7.25 4.82 -16.09
CA ALA A 372 -8.59 4.52 -16.61
C ALA A 372 -8.71 4.91 -18.09
N PHE A 373 -8.23 6.09 -18.47
CA PHE A 373 -8.22 6.56 -19.87
C PHE A 373 -7.39 5.63 -20.76
N SER A 374 -6.21 5.22 -20.32
CA SER A 374 -5.37 4.25 -21.04
C SER A 374 -6.08 2.91 -21.23
N THR A 375 -6.83 2.44 -20.24
CA THR A 375 -7.63 1.21 -20.37
C THR A 375 -8.79 1.37 -21.35
N VAL A 376 -9.49 2.49 -21.32
CA VAL A 376 -10.57 2.82 -22.29
C VAL A 376 -10.01 2.79 -23.71
N THR A 377 -8.93 3.50 -23.95
CA THR A 377 -8.29 3.56 -25.29
C THR A 377 -7.77 2.22 -25.72
N ALA A 378 -7.18 1.40 -24.80
CA ALA A 378 -6.75 0.04 -25.11
C ALA A 378 -7.92 -0.84 -25.60
N ILE A 379 -9.05 -0.79 -24.90
CA ILE A 379 -10.25 -1.57 -25.28
C ILE A 379 -10.76 -1.13 -26.64
N ILE A 380 -10.85 0.17 -26.90
CA ILE A 380 -11.32 0.70 -28.18
C ILE A 380 -10.40 0.25 -29.32
N VAL A 381 -9.07 0.44 -29.16
CA VAL A 381 -8.09 0.06 -30.20
C VAL A 381 -8.11 -1.45 -30.45
N ALA A 382 -8.11 -2.27 -29.40
CA ALA A 382 -8.17 -3.73 -29.53
C ALA A 382 -9.45 -4.17 -30.25
N SER A 383 -10.60 -3.56 -29.92
CA SER A 383 -11.90 -3.89 -30.53
C SER A 383 -11.95 -3.45 -32.00
N VAL A 384 -11.44 -2.27 -32.33
CA VAL A 384 -11.37 -1.79 -33.72
C VAL A 384 -10.44 -2.70 -34.55
N LEU A 385 -9.29 -3.09 -34.02
CA LEU A 385 -8.40 -4.04 -34.69
C LEU A 385 -9.08 -5.40 -34.91
N TRP A 386 -9.80 -5.91 -33.92
CA TRP A 386 -10.57 -7.14 -34.04
C TRP A 386 -11.61 -7.06 -35.17
N ILE A 387 -12.41 -5.98 -35.21
CA ILE A 387 -13.43 -5.76 -36.27
C ILE A 387 -12.76 -5.67 -37.66
N LEU A 388 -11.67 -4.90 -37.77
CA LEU A 388 -10.98 -4.72 -39.06
C LEU A 388 -10.31 -5.99 -39.57
N LEU A 389 -9.81 -6.86 -38.67
CA LEU A 389 -9.21 -8.14 -39.02
C LEU A 389 -10.25 -9.20 -39.41
N GLY A 390 -11.53 -9.00 -39.10
CA GLY A 390 -12.59 -9.99 -39.36
C GLY A 390 -12.39 -11.33 -38.64
N TRP A 391 -11.65 -11.34 -37.51
CA TRP A 391 -11.38 -12.56 -36.76
C TRP A 391 -12.58 -12.93 -35.87
N THR A 392 -13.31 -13.99 -36.22
CA THR A 392 -14.55 -14.40 -35.55
C THR A 392 -14.39 -14.56 -34.03
N ASP A 393 -13.31 -15.23 -33.57
CA ASP A 393 -13.07 -15.51 -32.16
C ASP A 393 -12.20 -14.46 -31.45
N GLY A 394 -11.85 -13.38 -32.14
CA GLY A 394 -10.98 -12.32 -31.62
C GLY A 394 -11.54 -11.56 -30.43
N GLY A 395 -12.84 -11.70 -30.10
CA GLY A 395 -13.46 -11.15 -28.91
C GLY A 395 -12.73 -11.55 -27.62
N SER A 396 -12.21 -12.78 -27.53
CA SER A 396 -11.42 -13.26 -26.40
C SER A 396 -10.11 -12.47 -26.21
N ALA A 397 -9.51 -11.96 -27.29
CA ALA A 397 -8.33 -11.10 -27.20
C ALA A 397 -8.68 -9.75 -26.55
N VAL A 398 -9.78 -9.13 -26.96
CA VAL A 398 -10.24 -7.86 -26.34
C VAL A 398 -10.56 -8.05 -24.87
N ILE A 399 -11.21 -9.16 -24.50
CA ILE A 399 -11.55 -9.50 -23.12
C ILE A 399 -10.30 -9.57 -22.25
N LEU A 400 -9.30 -10.35 -22.63
CA LEU A 400 -8.09 -10.51 -21.82
C LEU A 400 -7.23 -9.25 -21.81
N ALA A 401 -7.23 -8.44 -22.88
CA ALA A 401 -6.64 -7.11 -22.86
C ALA A 401 -7.33 -6.18 -21.84
N ALA A 402 -8.66 -6.16 -21.81
CA ALA A 402 -9.44 -5.38 -20.85
C ALA A 402 -9.18 -5.83 -19.39
N VAL A 403 -9.15 -7.14 -19.15
CA VAL A 403 -8.83 -7.73 -17.84
C VAL A 403 -7.44 -7.33 -17.39
N ALA A 404 -6.41 -7.50 -18.25
CA ALA A 404 -5.03 -7.18 -17.90
C ALA A 404 -4.84 -5.68 -17.62
N CYS A 405 -5.34 -4.80 -18.49
CA CYS A 405 -5.27 -3.36 -18.30
C CYS A 405 -6.00 -2.89 -17.04
N SER A 406 -7.10 -3.53 -16.66
CA SER A 406 -7.85 -3.20 -15.45
C SER A 406 -7.17 -3.72 -14.19
N PHE A 407 -6.73 -4.99 -14.20
CA PHE A 407 -6.17 -5.66 -13.02
C PHE A 407 -4.85 -5.05 -12.56
N PHE A 408 -4.00 -4.64 -13.49
CA PHE A 408 -2.70 -4.04 -13.19
C PHE A 408 -2.70 -2.51 -13.25
N ALA A 409 -3.88 -1.87 -13.37
CA ALA A 409 -4.02 -0.41 -13.47
C ALA A 409 -3.44 0.37 -12.28
N SER A 410 -3.45 -0.22 -11.09
CA SER A 410 -2.94 0.39 -9.86
C SER A 410 -1.41 0.34 -9.71
N MET A 411 -0.72 -0.43 -10.55
CA MET A 411 0.74 -0.57 -10.50
C MET A 411 1.43 0.58 -11.23
N ASP A 412 2.60 0.99 -10.74
CA ASP A 412 3.43 2.01 -11.40
C ASP A 412 4.03 1.50 -12.71
N ASP A 413 4.49 0.24 -12.71
CA ASP A 413 4.98 -0.47 -13.89
C ASP A 413 4.21 -1.78 -14.08
N PRO A 414 3.11 -1.76 -14.83
CA PRO A 414 2.29 -2.94 -15.07
C PRO A 414 2.87 -3.89 -16.13
N ALA A 415 3.77 -3.44 -17.02
CA ALA A 415 4.25 -4.21 -18.15
C ALA A 415 4.89 -5.56 -17.77
N PRO A 416 5.78 -5.68 -16.77
CA PRO A 416 6.35 -6.97 -16.37
C PRO A 416 5.30 -7.96 -15.85
N GLN A 417 4.25 -7.49 -15.19
CA GLN A 417 3.20 -8.35 -14.67
C GLN A 417 2.27 -8.82 -15.79
N ILE A 418 1.96 -7.96 -16.76
CA ILE A 418 1.18 -8.33 -17.95
C ILE A 418 1.96 -9.35 -18.80
N TYR A 419 3.29 -9.18 -18.94
CA TYR A 419 4.12 -10.18 -19.61
C TYR A 419 4.10 -11.54 -18.88
N ARG A 420 4.16 -11.55 -17.54
CA ARG A 420 4.00 -12.78 -16.75
C ARG A 420 2.62 -13.40 -16.95
N PHE A 421 1.57 -12.59 -17.01
CA PHE A 421 0.22 -13.04 -17.30
C PHE A 421 0.15 -13.70 -18.67
N PHE A 422 0.70 -13.06 -19.71
CA PHE A 422 0.82 -13.62 -21.03
C PHE A 422 1.53 -15.00 -21.02
N PHE A 423 2.70 -15.07 -20.38
CA PHE A 423 3.49 -16.30 -20.33
C PHE A 423 2.72 -17.47 -19.69
N TRP A 424 2.13 -17.24 -18.51
CA TRP A 424 1.37 -18.28 -17.81
C TRP A 424 0.08 -18.64 -18.52
N THR A 425 -0.58 -17.72 -19.20
CA THR A 425 -1.77 -18.00 -20.01
C THR A 425 -1.41 -18.85 -21.24
N ALA A 426 -0.34 -18.50 -21.95
CA ALA A 426 0.16 -19.33 -23.07
C ALA A 426 0.53 -20.75 -22.61
N MET A 427 1.17 -20.87 -21.45
CA MET A 427 1.49 -22.15 -20.84
C MET A 427 0.23 -22.93 -20.48
N SER A 428 -0.83 -22.25 -19.99
CA SER A 428 -2.11 -22.87 -19.68
C SER A 428 -2.82 -23.42 -20.92
N VAL A 429 -2.66 -22.79 -22.09
CA VAL A 429 -3.19 -23.33 -23.35
C VAL A 429 -2.54 -24.68 -23.69
N LEU A 430 -1.21 -24.80 -23.50
CA LEU A 430 -0.48 -26.05 -23.71
C LEU A 430 -0.96 -27.14 -22.73
N PHE A 431 -1.10 -26.82 -21.45
CA PHE A 431 -1.63 -27.76 -20.46
C PHE A 431 -3.06 -28.17 -20.78
N ALA A 432 -3.90 -27.22 -21.16
CA ALA A 432 -5.29 -27.50 -21.51
C ALA A 432 -5.38 -28.39 -22.76
N SER A 433 -4.57 -28.16 -23.79
CA SER A 433 -4.55 -29.02 -24.98
C SER A 433 -4.14 -30.45 -24.66
N LEU A 434 -3.12 -30.63 -23.80
CA LEU A 434 -2.70 -31.97 -23.34
C LEU A 434 -3.85 -32.70 -22.66
N TYR A 435 -4.54 -32.00 -21.73
CA TYR A 435 -5.67 -32.59 -21.03
C TYR A 435 -6.85 -32.88 -21.96
N LEU A 436 -7.22 -31.94 -22.81
CA LEU A 436 -8.39 -32.05 -23.67
C LEU A 436 -8.21 -33.20 -24.72
N PHE A 437 -7.05 -33.29 -25.34
CA PHE A 437 -6.85 -34.22 -26.49
C PHE A 437 -6.19 -35.57 -26.10
N LEU A 438 -5.44 -35.66 -24.99
CA LEU A 438 -4.75 -36.86 -24.61
C LEU A 438 -5.38 -37.53 -23.35
N VAL A 439 -5.81 -36.76 -22.36
CA VAL A 439 -6.27 -37.27 -21.07
C VAL A 439 -7.76 -37.53 -21.10
N LEU A 440 -8.58 -36.52 -21.42
CA LEU A 440 -10.05 -36.60 -21.37
C LEU A 440 -10.66 -37.71 -22.25
N PRO A 441 -10.18 -38.00 -23.47
CA PRO A 441 -10.74 -39.08 -24.28
C PRO A 441 -10.66 -40.47 -23.65
N ASN A 442 -9.74 -40.64 -22.69
CA ASN A 442 -9.52 -41.91 -21.99
C ASN A 442 -10.28 -42.00 -20.65
N LEU A 443 -11.02 -40.97 -20.27
CA LEU A 443 -11.75 -40.88 -19.02
C LEU A 443 -13.25 -41.17 -19.28
N HIS A 444 -13.83 -42.12 -18.53
CA HIS A 444 -15.20 -42.54 -18.74
C HIS A 444 -16.13 -42.09 -17.59
N ASP A 445 -15.54 -41.87 -16.40
CA ASP A 445 -16.28 -41.56 -15.18
C ASP A 445 -15.72 -40.35 -14.45
N PHE A 446 -16.58 -39.65 -13.68
CA PHE A 446 -16.16 -38.51 -12.87
C PHE A 446 -15.06 -38.85 -11.85
N PRO A 447 -15.03 -40.01 -11.15
CA PRO A 447 -13.91 -40.37 -10.28
C PRO A 447 -12.56 -40.47 -11.00
N MET A 448 -12.53 -40.96 -12.24
CA MET A 448 -11.31 -41.00 -13.05
C MET A 448 -10.84 -39.58 -13.43
N LEU A 449 -11.78 -38.67 -13.74
CA LEU A 449 -11.50 -37.25 -13.94
C LEU A 449 -10.84 -36.64 -12.71
N VAL A 450 -11.41 -36.87 -11.52
CA VAL A 450 -10.84 -36.36 -10.25
C VAL A 450 -9.43 -36.90 -10.05
N LEU A 451 -9.15 -38.18 -10.28
CA LEU A 451 -7.80 -38.73 -10.14
C LEU A 451 -6.80 -38.14 -11.14
N ALA A 452 -7.22 -37.96 -12.40
CA ALA A 452 -6.37 -37.38 -13.44
C ALA A 452 -5.97 -35.92 -13.15
N PHE A 453 -6.86 -35.15 -12.52
CA PHE A 453 -6.61 -33.77 -12.13
C PHE A 453 -5.93 -33.63 -10.77
N ALA A 454 -6.03 -34.65 -9.87
CA ALA A 454 -5.59 -34.50 -8.49
C ALA A 454 -4.12 -34.10 -8.36
N VAL A 455 -3.22 -34.86 -8.98
CA VAL A 455 -1.77 -34.64 -8.81
C VAL A 455 -1.35 -33.24 -9.25
N PRO A 456 -1.56 -32.81 -10.53
CA PRO A 456 -1.09 -31.51 -10.97
C PRO A 456 -1.82 -30.34 -10.30
N PHE A 457 -3.14 -30.42 -10.11
CA PHE A 457 -3.92 -29.31 -9.53
C PHE A 457 -3.64 -29.13 -8.03
N ILE A 458 -3.39 -30.21 -7.28
CA ILE A 458 -2.97 -30.11 -5.87
C ILE A 458 -1.56 -29.54 -5.78
N CYS A 459 -0.61 -30.02 -6.60
CA CYS A 459 0.75 -29.48 -6.61
C CYS A 459 0.78 -27.98 -6.95
N ILE A 460 0.09 -27.58 -8.02
CA ILE A 460 0.00 -26.17 -8.43
C ILE A 460 -0.75 -25.37 -7.35
N GLY A 461 -1.86 -25.90 -6.80
CA GLY A 461 -2.62 -25.28 -5.72
C GLY A 461 -1.79 -25.04 -4.46
N THR A 462 -0.91 -25.97 -4.10
CA THR A 462 0.03 -25.81 -2.98
C THR A 462 1.01 -24.66 -3.21
N LEU A 463 1.52 -24.52 -4.42
CA LEU A 463 2.44 -23.45 -4.79
C LEU A 463 1.79 -22.07 -4.81
N THR A 464 0.47 -21.96 -4.94
CA THR A 464 -0.25 -20.66 -4.85
C THR A 464 -0.13 -20.01 -3.47
N VAL A 465 0.20 -20.74 -2.42
CA VAL A 465 0.39 -20.17 -1.08
C VAL A 465 1.69 -19.36 -0.99
N GLN A 466 2.66 -19.66 -1.85
CA GLN A 466 3.97 -19.01 -1.84
C GLN A 466 3.91 -17.68 -2.64
N PRO A 467 4.25 -16.53 -2.03
CA PRO A 467 4.16 -15.22 -2.69
C PRO A 467 4.90 -15.14 -4.04
N ARG A 468 6.04 -15.85 -4.15
CA ARG A 468 6.87 -15.89 -5.37
C ARG A 468 6.13 -16.49 -6.57
N PHE A 469 5.30 -17.50 -6.35
CA PHE A 469 4.62 -18.28 -7.38
C PHE A 469 3.13 -17.99 -7.49
N TYR A 470 2.57 -17.23 -6.54
CA TYR A 470 1.12 -17.01 -6.38
C TYR A 470 0.41 -16.68 -7.70
N LEU A 471 0.83 -15.61 -8.38
CA LEU A 471 0.14 -15.14 -9.59
C LEU A 471 0.20 -16.18 -10.72
N GLY A 472 1.39 -16.73 -10.99
CA GLY A 472 1.57 -17.69 -12.07
C GLY A 472 0.78 -18.98 -11.84
N MET A 473 0.84 -19.53 -10.65
CA MET A 473 0.14 -20.79 -10.31
C MET A 473 -1.38 -20.60 -10.27
N LEU A 474 -1.85 -19.46 -9.74
CA LEU A 474 -3.27 -19.11 -9.77
C LEU A 474 -3.79 -18.98 -11.21
N LEU A 475 -3.07 -18.27 -12.07
CA LEU A 475 -3.43 -18.13 -13.48
C LEU A 475 -3.44 -19.47 -14.20
N THR A 476 -2.46 -20.34 -13.93
CA THR A 476 -2.41 -21.67 -14.53
C THR A 476 -3.63 -22.50 -14.13
N LEU A 477 -4.03 -22.52 -12.85
CA LEU A 477 -5.22 -23.23 -12.40
C LEU A 477 -6.50 -22.71 -13.05
N VAL A 478 -6.69 -21.39 -13.02
CA VAL A 478 -7.91 -20.73 -13.52
C VAL A 478 -8.02 -20.87 -15.04
N ASN A 479 -6.95 -20.56 -15.76
CA ASN A 479 -6.96 -20.57 -17.22
C ASN A 479 -7.04 -22.01 -17.75
N THR A 480 -6.29 -22.96 -17.16
CA THR A 480 -6.38 -24.39 -17.57
C THR A 480 -7.80 -24.92 -17.37
N SER A 481 -8.43 -24.63 -16.20
CA SER A 481 -9.82 -25.02 -15.95
C SER A 481 -10.78 -24.43 -16.99
N SER A 482 -10.59 -23.17 -17.36
CA SER A 482 -11.43 -22.46 -18.33
C SER A 482 -11.20 -22.94 -19.77
N PHE A 483 -9.96 -23.22 -20.16
CA PHE A 483 -9.60 -23.61 -21.53
C PHE A 483 -9.94 -25.08 -21.83
N ILE A 484 -9.84 -25.97 -20.85
CA ILE A 484 -10.34 -27.35 -21.00
C ILE A 484 -11.85 -27.33 -21.22
N SER A 485 -12.56 -26.36 -20.64
CA SER A 485 -14.01 -26.14 -20.85
C SER A 485 -14.85 -27.39 -20.66
N ILE A 486 -14.67 -28.10 -19.52
CA ILE A 486 -15.42 -29.33 -19.23
C ILE A 486 -16.91 -29.06 -19.23
N GLN A 487 -17.66 -29.82 -20.05
CA GLN A 487 -19.10 -29.77 -20.20
C GLN A 487 -19.70 -31.17 -20.02
N GLY A 488 -21.03 -31.30 -20.15
CA GLY A 488 -21.73 -32.56 -20.00
C GLY A 488 -21.42 -33.60 -21.09
N ALA A 489 -20.92 -33.18 -22.24
CA ALA A 489 -20.47 -34.01 -23.34
C ALA A 489 -19.08 -33.63 -23.80
N TYR A 490 -18.29 -34.63 -24.25
CA TYR A 490 -16.99 -34.37 -24.88
C TYR A 490 -17.20 -33.99 -26.34
N ASP A 491 -16.89 -32.74 -26.65
CA ASP A 491 -16.92 -32.18 -28.00
C ASP A 491 -15.66 -31.33 -28.20
N ALA A 492 -14.57 -31.98 -28.61
CA ALA A 492 -13.27 -31.32 -28.78
C ALA A 492 -12.86 -31.25 -30.26
N ASP A 493 -13.00 -30.08 -30.84
CA ASP A 493 -12.41 -29.71 -32.12
C ASP A 493 -11.12 -28.94 -31.91
N PHE A 494 -10.03 -29.47 -32.47
CA PHE A 494 -8.68 -28.86 -32.34
C PHE A 494 -8.61 -27.45 -32.96
N LEU A 495 -9.24 -27.26 -34.11
CA LEU A 495 -9.16 -25.97 -34.81
C LEU A 495 -9.92 -24.90 -34.05
N ASN A 496 -11.12 -25.24 -33.56
CA ASN A 496 -11.90 -24.35 -32.71
C ASN A 496 -11.18 -24.07 -31.38
N PHE A 497 -10.66 -25.12 -30.73
CA PHE A 497 -9.88 -24.97 -29.50
C PHE A 497 -8.67 -24.02 -29.69
N ALA A 498 -7.89 -24.23 -30.75
CA ALA A 498 -6.71 -23.42 -31.03
C ALA A 498 -7.11 -21.96 -31.32
N ASN A 499 -8.13 -21.73 -32.14
CA ASN A 499 -8.53 -20.38 -32.54
C ASN A 499 -9.06 -19.56 -31.34
N VAL A 500 -9.96 -20.13 -30.55
CA VAL A 500 -10.55 -19.48 -29.38
C VAL A 500 -9.52 -19.22 -28.29
N ASN A 501 -8.68 -20.24 -27.98
CA ASN A 501 -7.78 -20.14 -26.84
C ASN A 501 -6.45 -19.42 -27.16
N LEU A 502 -6.01 -19.30 -28.41
CA LEU A 502 -4.87 -18.48 -28.80
C LEU A 502 -5.21 -17.00 -28.81
N ALA A 503 -6.49 -16.64 -29.01
CA ALA A 503 -6.93 -15.25 -28.97
C ALA A 503 -6.60 -14.57 -27.62
N GLY A 504 -6.71 -15.31 -26.49
CA GLY A 504 -6.37 -14.80 -25.17
C GLY A 504 -4.92 -14.33 -25.03
N PRO A 505 -3.92 -15.17 -25.25
CA PRO A 505 -2.51 -14.76 -25.29
C PRO A 505 -2.22 -13.59 -26.25
N VAL A 506 -2.83 -13.56 -27.44
CA VAL A 506 -2.69 -12.43 -28.37
C VAL A 506 -3.20 -11.12 -27.75
N GLY A 507 -4.36 -11.15 -27.07
CA GLY A 507 -4.88 -9.98 -26.35
C GLY A 507 -3.97 -9.52 -25.21
N LEU A 508 -3.34 -10.47 -24.48
CA LEU A 508 -2.36 -10.13 -23.44
C LEU A 508 -1.06 -9.56 -24.01
N LEU A 509 -0.61 -10.05 -25.14
CA LEU A 509 0.54 -9.49 -25.86
C LEU A 509 0.23 -8.06 -26.35
N PHE A 510 -0.97 -7.84 -26.89
CA PHE A 510 -1.45 -6.49 -27.22
C PHE A 510 -1.43 -5.59 -25.99
N ALA A 511 -2.00 -6.03 -24.85
CA ALA A 511 -2.01 -5.25 -23.60
C ALA A 511 -0.59 -4.94 -23.10
N PHE A 512 0.35 -5.88 -23.26
CA PHE A 512 1.75 -5.66 -22.91
C PHE A 512 2.37 -4.55 -23.78
N VAL A 513 2.25 -4.65 -25.10
CA VAL A 513 2.78 -3.65 -26.05
C VAL A 513 2.09 -2.30 -25.83
N TRP A 514 0.77 -2.29 -25.66
CA TRP A 514 0.02 -1.08 -25.33
C TRP A 514 0.54 -0.39 -24.07
N THR A 515 0.79 -1.17 -23.03
CA THR A 515 1.29 -0.64 -21.75
C THR A 515 2.69 -0.04 -21.90
N LEU A 516 3.59 -0.65 -22.69
CA LEU A 516 4.92 -0.08 -22.97
C LEU A 516 4.82 1.27 -23.69
N ILE A 517 3.86 1.43 -24.60
CA ILE A 517 3.66 2.67 -25.37
C ILE A 517 2.93 3.73 -24.50
N ALA A 518 1.83 3.35 -23.89
CA ALA A 518 0.93 4.28 -23.21
C ALA A 518 1.36 4.60 -21.78
N ARG A 519 2.13 3.74 -21.11
CA ARG A 519 2.52 3.92 -19.70
C ARG A 519 4.03 3.74 -19.47
N PRO A 520 4.87 4.59 -20.07
CA PRO A 520 6.32 4.53 -19.85
C PRO A 520 6.73 5.05 -18.45
N PHE A 521 5.83 4.92 -17.45
CA PHE A 521 6.04 5.44 -16.10
C PHE A 521 6.67 4.36 -15.23
N GLY A 522 7.99 4.38 -15.12
CA GLY A 522 8.70 3.54 -14.16
C GLY A 522 8.65 4.09 -12.73
N ALA A 523 9.17 3.34 -11.76
CA ALA A 523 9.27 3.72 -10.35
C ALA A 523 9.96 5.07 -10.15
N GLU A 524 10.91 5.44 -11.03
CA GLU A 524 11.63 6.71 -10.96
C GLU A 524 10.71 7.91 -11.20
N LEU A 525 9.89 7.88 -12.26
CA LEU A 525 8.93 8.96 -12.53
C LEU A 525 7.86 9.05 -11.45
N ALA A 526 7.40 7.90 -10.92
CA ALA A 526 6.47 7.86 -9.80
C ALA A 526 7.09 8.49 -8.54
N ALA A 527 8.35 8.17 -8.22
CA ALA A 527 9.06 8.77 -7.10
C ALA A 527 9.25 10.29 -7.28
N LYS A 528 9.73 10.75 -8.43
CA LYS A 528 9.87 12.20 -8.74
C LYS A 528 8.53 12.94 -8.63
N ARG A 529 7.44 12.33 -9.07
CA ARG A 529 6.11 12.89 -8.97
C ARG A 529 5.65 13.03 -7.52
N LEU A 530 5.86 12.00 -6.68
CA LEU A 530 5.52 12.05 -5.26
C LEU A 530 6.37 13.08 -4.50
N THR A 531 7.66 13.20 -4.81
CA THR A 531 8.52 14.27 -4.27
C THR A 531 7.94 15.65 -4.60
N ARG A 532 7.57 15.90 -5.85
CA ARG A 532 6.96 17.18 -6.26
C ARG A 532 5.63 17.45 -5.56
N PHE A 533 4.81 16.42 -5.31
CA PHE A 533 3.59 16.57 -4.52
C PHE A 533 3.90 16.93 -3.06
N SER A 534 4.92 16.31 -2.45
CA SER A 534 5.34 16.62 -1.08
C SER A 534 5.78 18.09 -0.96
N TRP A 535 6.59 18.58 -1.92
CA TRP A 535 7.00 19.98 -1.95
C TRP A 535 5.83 20.94 -2.20
N ARG A 536 4.88 20.57 -3.07
CA ARG A 536 3.67 21.38 -3.32
C ARG A 536 2.81 21.49 -2.08
N ASP A 537 2.68 20.42 -1.31
CA ASP A 537 1.92 20.45 -0.06
C ASP A 537 2.59 21.35 0.97
N ILE A 538 3.94 21.30 1.10
CA ILE A 538 4.67 22.20 1.98
C ILE A 538 4.41 23.67 1.57
N VAL A 539 4.36 23.95 0.29
CA VAL A 539 4.00 25.30 -0.19
C VAL A 539 2.56 25.65 0.18
N THR A 540 1.61 24.73 -0.01
CA THR A 540 0.20 24.95 0.35
C THR A 540 0.01 25.15 1.85
N LEU A 541 0.82 24.49 2.71
CA LEU A 541 0.81 24.73 4.17
C LEU A 541 1.11 26.18 4.55
N THR A 542 1.81 26.93 3.70
CA THR A 542 2.10 28.35 3.96
C THR A 542 0.94 29.27 3.62
N GLU A 543 -0.12 28.78 3.01
CA GLU A 543 -1.36 29.50 2.74
C GLU A 543 -2.27 29.51 3.98
N PRO A 544 -3.09 30.56 4.17
CA PRO A 544 -3.99 30.61 5.31
C PRO A 544 -5.00 29.44 5.31
N ALA A 545 -5.01 28.65 6.38
CA ALA A 545 -5.89 27.50 6.53
C ALA A 545 -6.28 27.29 8.00
N THR A 546 -7.34 26.53 8.25
CA THR A 546 -7.77 26.16 9.59
C THR A 546 -6.93 25.02 10.18
N LEU A 547 -6.91 24.90 11.52
CA LEU A 547 -6.19 23.80 12.18
C LEU A 547 -6.72 22.41 11.76
N ALA A 548 -8.01 22.31 11.42
CA ALA A 548 -8.60 21.05 10.92
C ALA A 548 -8.06 20.68 9.53
N GLU A 549 -7.89 21.67 8.65
CA GLU A 549 -7.28 21.49 7.31
C GLU A 549 -5.81 21.10 7.45
N HIS A 550 -5.04 21.78 8.33
CA HIS A 550 -3.65 21.44 8.61
C HIS A 550 -3.50 20.01 9.14
N ARG A 551 -4.41 19.56 10.04
CA ARG A 551 -4.43 18.17 10.51
C ARG A 551 -4.68 17.19 9.35
N HIS A 552 -5.64 17.50 8.50
CA HIS A 552 -5.94 16.66 7.33
C HIS A 552 -4.74 16.54 6.39
N MET A 553 -4.05 17.65 6.12
CA MET A 553 -2.83 17.68 5.31
C MET A 553 -1.70 16.87 5.93
N ALA A 554 -1.46 16.98 7.26
CA ALA A 554 -0.46 16.20 7.97
C ALA A 554 -0.65 14.70 7.77
N VAL A 555 -1.90 14.23 7.92
CA VAL A 555 -2.27 12.83 7.78
C VAL A 555 -2.08 12.35 6.33
N GLN A 556 -2.45 13.17 5.34
CA GLN A 556 -2.24 12.85 3.92
C GLN A 556 -0.76 12.79 3.55
N MET A 557 0.08 13.67 4.10
CA MET A 557 1.52 13.67 3.86
C MET A 557 2.18 12.41 4.42
N LEU A 558 1.75 11.96 5.61
CA LEU A 558 2.18 10.69 6.19
C LEU A 558 1.80 9.50 5.31
N ASP A 559 0.55 9.43 4.85
CA ASP A 559 0.10 8.35 3.96
C ASP A 559 0.85 8.36 2.61
N ARG A 560 1.14 9.56 2.06
CA ARG A 560 1.95 9.69 0.85
C ARG A 560 3.38 9.20 1.07
N LEU A 561 3.99 9.51 2.22
CA LEU A 561 5.32 9.01 2.54
C LEU A 561 5.35 7.48 2.51
N MET A 562 4.32 6.81 3.04
CA MET A 562 4.21 5.35 3.03
C MET A 562 4.16 4.78 1.60
N GLN A 563 3.68 5.55 0.62
CA GLN A 563 3.72 5.17 -0.80
C GLN A 563 5.04 5.52 -1.48
N HIS A 564 5.72 6.58 -1.00
CA HIS A 564 6.93 7.12 -1.61
C HIS A 564 8.18 6.30 -1.26
N LEU A 565 8.34 5.94 0.02
CA LEU A 565 9.55 5.26 0.50
C LEU A 565 9.83 3.92 -0.20
N PRO A 566 8.85 3.02 -0.45
CA PRO A 566 9.11 1.78 -1.19
C PRO A 566 9.58 2.04 -2.62
N ARG A 567 9.08 3.09 -3.28
CA ARG A 567 9.47 3.46 -4.64
C ARG A 567 10.90 3.99 -4.70
N LEU A 568 11.30 4.81 -3.72
CA LEU A 568 12.68 5.27 -3.57
C LEU A 568 13.64 4.10 -3.32
N ALA A 569 13.25 3.16 -2.47
CA ALA A 569 14.04 1.97 -2.20
C ALA A 569 14.26 1.09 -3.45
N LEU A 570 13.24 0.97 -4.31
CA LEU A 570 13.34 0.23 -5.57
C LEU A 570 14.35 0.82 -6.57
N ILE A 571 14.58 2.13 -6.52
CA ILE A 571 15.53 2.85 -7.39
C ILE A 571 16.85 3.19 -6.68
N ASN A 572 17.11 2.59 -5.52
CA ASN A 572 18.29 2.83 -4.67
C ASN A 572 18.55 4.33 -4.37
N GLN A 573 17.49 5.13 -4.26
CA GLN A 573 17.59 6.53 -3.83
C GLN A 573 17.46 6.65 -2.30
N ASP A 574 18.10 7.71 -1.75
CA ASP A 574 18.07 7.98 -0.31
C ASP A 574 16.65 8.23 0.20
N THR A 575 16.15 7.30 1.00
CA THR A 575 14.85 7.40 1.67
C THR A 575 14.84 8.47 2.77
N GLY A 576 16.00 8.85 3.30
CA GLY A 576 16.16 9.87 4.34
C GLY A 576 15.75 11.26 3.87
N THR A 577 15.93 11.59 2.59
CA THR A 577 15.51 12.88 2.02
C THR A 577 13.99 13.05 2.08
N ALA A 578 13.22 12.01 1.75
CA ALA A 578 11.75 12.06 1.84
C ALA A 578 11.25 12.19 3.28
N LEU A 579 11.90 11.52 4.24
CA LEU A 579 11.61 11.67 5.67
C LEU A 579 11.93 13.08 6.17
N ARG A 580 13.04 13.66 5.73
CA ARG A 580 13.41 15.06 6.05
C ARG A 580 12.36 16.05 5.54
N ASP A 581 11.88 15.90 4.32
CA ASP A 581 10.83 16.78 3.76
C ASP A 581 9.52 16.66 4.56
N LEU A 582 9.15 15.44 4.99
CA LEU A 582 8.02 15.25 5.90
C LEU A 582 8.25 15.95 7.24
N ARG A 583 9.45 15.85 7.83
CA ARG A 583 9.76 16.51 9.11
C ARG A 583 9.73 18.04 9.00
N VAL A 584 10.18 18.60 7.87
CA VAL A 584 9.97 20.04 7.59
C VAL A 584 8.48 20.37 7.65
N ALA A 585 7.64 19.60 6.97
CA ALA A 585 6.20 19.82 6.99
C ALA A 585 5.58 19.68 8.39
N LEU A 586 5.98 18.65 9.16
CA LEU A 586 5.45 18.43 10.51
C LEU A 586 5.86 19.54 11.47
N ASN A 587 7.12 20.01 11.43
CA ASN A 587 7.57 21.14 12.25
C ASN A 587 6.90 22.44 11.82
N LEU A 588 6.68 22.67 10.52
CA LEU A 588 5.94 23.82 10.00
C LEU A 588 4.48 23.81 10.51
N LEU A 589 3.84 22.65 10.52
CA LEU A 589 2.50 22.48 11.05
C LEU A 589 2.43 22.78 12.54
N ASP A 590 3.44 22.40 13.32
CA ASP A 590 3.52 22.77 14.75
C ASP A 590 3.65 24.28 14.92
N LEU A 591 4.48 24.93 14.10
CA LEU A 591 4.54 26.40 14.12
C LEU A 591 3.17 27.02 13.83
N LEU A 592 2.45 26.53 12.85
CA LEU A 592 1.13 27.03 12.45
C LEU A 592 0.08 26.78 13.55
N ALA A 593 0.15 25.62 14.23
CA ALA A 593 -0.79 25.26 15.30
C ALA A 593 -0.63 26.12 16.57
N TYR A 594 0.61 26.41 16.97
CA TYR A 594 0.91 27.12 18.21
C TYR A 594 1.12 28.63 18.03
N SER A 595 1.53 29.10 16.84
CA SER A 595 1.79 30.52 16.58
C SER A 595 0.59 31.47 16.79
N PRO A 596 -0.72 31.07 16.63
CA PRO A 596 -1.84 31.98 16.91
C PRO A 596 -1.94 32.45 18.36
N ARG A 597 -1.30 31.74 19.29
CA ARG A 597 -1.27 32.07 20.71
C ARG A 597 -0.22 33.14 21.06
N ILE A 598 0.70 33.44 20.14
CA ILE A 598 1.77 34.42 20.34
C ILE A 598 1.41 35.73 19.65
N LEU A 599 1.71 36.86 20.30
CA LEU A 599 1.45 38.20 19.80
C LEU A 599 2.76 39.00 19.61
N GLY A 600 2.68 40.15 18.92
CA GLY A 600 3.80 41.09 18.76
C GLY A 600 4.86 40.64 17.76
N VAL A 601 6.11 41.08 17.98
CA VAL A 601 7.24 40.87 17.09
C VAL A 601 7.53 39.40 16.78
N PRO A 602 7.48 38.45 17.77
CA PRO A 602 7.71 37.04 17.48
C PRO A 602 6.70 36.47 16.52
N ARG A 603 5.43 36.89 16.57
CA ARG A 603 4.40 36.43 15.62
C ARG A 603 4.74 36.84 14.17
N VAL A 604 5.19 38.06 13.98
CA VAL A 604 5.61 38.55 12.64
C VAL A 604 6.79 37.73 12.11
N LEU A 605 7.77 37.45 12.97
CA LEU A 605 8.94 36.66 12.60
C LEU A 605 8.57 35.20 12.32
N LEU A 606 7.63 34.59 13.08
CA LEU A 606 7.10 33.24 12.79
C LEU A 606 6.45 33.19 11.39
N ASN A 607 5.66 34.20 11.03
CA ASN A 607 5.07 34.29 9.69
C ASN A 607 6.16 34.40 8.60
N GLN A 608 7.22 35.18 8.83
CA GLN A 608 8.35 35.25 7.90
C GLN A 608 9.08 33.91 7.74
N VAL A 609 9.20 33.11 8.81
CA VAL A 609 9.74 31.74 8.71
C VAL A 609 8.84 30.89 7.82
N VAL A 610 7.52 30.91 8.05
CA VAL A 610 6.54 30.15 7.25
C VAL A 610 6.64 30.55 5.77
N GLU A 611 6.62 31.84 5.46
CA GLU A 611 6.77 32.36 4.09
C GLU A 611 8.13 32.00 3.48
N GLY A 612 9.21 32.07 4.25
CA GLY A 612 10.55 31.71 3.82
C GLY A 612 10.68 30.23 3.45
N VAL A 613 10.07 29.32 4.24
CA VAL A 613 10.01 27.89 3.92
C VAL A 613 9.18 27.66 2.65
N GLY A 614 8.03 28.32 2.51
CA GLY A 614 7.21 28.27 1.30
C GLY A 614 7.98 28.75 0.04
N GLY A 615 8.70 29.87 0.15
CA GLY A 615 9.55 30.41 -0.92
C GLY A 615 10.66 29.44 -1.34
N TYR A 616 11.33 28.81 -0.36
CA TYR A 616 12.35 27.80 -0.62
C TYR A 616 11.80 26.61 -1.40
N PHE A 617 10.67 26.02 -0.97
CA PHE A 617 10.10 24.87 -1.68
C PHE A 617 9.47 25.25 -3.03
N LYS A 618 9.00 26.50 -3.22
CA LYS A 618 8.65 27.04 -4.55
C LYS A 618 9.86 27.07 -5.50
N ALA A 619 11.02 27.45 -4.99
CA ALA A 619 12.26 27.43 -5.76
C ALA A 619 12.69 25.99 -6.11
N CYS A 620 12.63 25.04 -5.17
CA CYS A 620 12.89 23.62 -5.42
C CYS A 620 11.92 23.03 -6.48
N LEU A 621 10.63 23.37 -6.42
CA LEU A 621 9.64 22.96 -7.43
C LEU A 621 9.99 23.46 -8.83
N LYS A 622 10.48 24.72 -8.93
CA LYS A 622 10.89 25.32 -10.20
C LYS A 622 12.18 24.70 -10.74
N ALA A 623 13.16 24.42 -9.87
CA ALA A 623 14.41 23.76 -10.23
C ALA A 623 14.21 22.28 -10.56
N GLY A 624 13.20 21.61 -9.98
CA GLY A 624 12.97 20.18 -10.12
C GLY A 624 13.86 19.29 -9.22
N GLU A 625 14.68 19.91 -8.38
CA GLU A 625 15.59 19.28 -7.42
C GLU A 625 15.61 20.05 -6.10
N ARG A 626 16.12 19.40 -5.03
CA ARG A 626 16.26 20.07 -3.73
C ARG A 626 17.48 20.98 -3.74
N LEU A 627 17.23 22.26 -3.56
CA LEU A 627 18.26 23.28 -3.48
C LEU A 627 18.88 23.36 -2.06
N PRO A 628 20.09 23.94 -1.90
CA PRO A 628 20.59 24.29 -0.58
C PRO A 628 19.70 25.34 0.09
N ALA A 629 19.53 25.24 1.42
CA ALA A 629 18.70 26.20 2.15
C ALA A 629 19.31 27.61 2.11
N PRO A 630 18.53 28.67 1.77
CA PRO A 630 19.05 30.04 1.66
C PRO A 630 19.47 30.59 3.03
N SER A 631 20.62 31.27 3.06
CA SER A 631 21.18 31.88 4.29
C SER A 631 20.19 32.85 4.97
N GLY A 632 19.40 33.57 4.18
CA GLY A 632 18.35 34.48 4.68
C GLY A 632 17.27 33.72 5.52
N LEU A 633 16.86 32.54 5.10
CA LEU A 633 15.92 31.72 5.87
C LEU A 633 16.53 31.28 7.21
N LEU A 634 17.81 30.90 7.20
CA LEU A 634 18.50 30.47 8.41
C LEU A 634 18.67 31.63 9.42
N MET A 635 18.99 32.83 8.92
CA MET A 635 19.04 34.04 9.76
C MET A 635 17.67 34.40 10.33
N THR A 636 16.60 34.22 9.57
CA THR A 636 15.22 34.44 10.05
C THR A 636 14.85 33.45 11.16
N LEU A 637 15.21 32.16 11.02
CA LEU A 637 15.01 31.13 12.07
C LEU A 637 15.73 31.53 13.36
N ASP A 638 17.01 31.94 13.28
CA ASP A 638 17.80 32.35 14.45
C ASP A 638 17.28 33.64 15.08
N ARG A 639 16.78 34.59 14.28
CA ARG A 639 16.17 35.84 14.77
C ARG A 639 14.85 35.55 15.48
N THR A 640 14.02 34.67 14.91
CA THR A 640 12.74 34.26 15.49
C THR A 640 12.94 33.58 16.85
N ARG A 641 13.93 32.66 16.94
CA ARG A 641 14.32 32.00 18.18
C ARG A 641 14.65 33.01 19.28
N ARG A 642 15.51 33.99 18.98
CA ARG A 642 15.92 35.06 19.95
C ARG A 642 14.72 35.90 20.38
N ALA A 643 13.81 36.21 19.47
CA ALA A 643 12.62 37.00 19.78
C ALA A 643 11.62 36.27 20.67
N LEU A 644 11.49 34.95 20.53
CA LEU A 644 10.65 34.11 21.40
C LEU A 644 11.20 34.01 22.82
N ASN A 645 12.52 34.11 22.97
CA ASN A 645 13.18 34.05 24.27
C ASN A 645 13.16 35.40 25.02
N GLY A 646 13.16 36.51 24.31
CA GLY A 646 13.24 37.85 24.89
C GLY A 646 11.93 38.43 25.46
N GLN A 647 10.80 37.75 25.32
CA GLN A 647 9.52 38.15 25.94
C GLN A 647 9.25 37.32 27.17
N GLY A 648 9.13 37.96 28.32
CA GLY A 648 8.74 37.32 29.61
C GLY A 648 7.30 36.79 29.59
N LEU A 649 7.04 35.77 28.80
CA LEU A 649 5.76 35.07 28.64
C LEU A 649 5.59 34.08 29.81
N GLN A 650 5.19 34.55 30.99
CA GLN A 650 5.05 33.74 32.22
C GLN A 650 3.87 32.75 32.19
N ASP A 651 2.85 32.94 31.34
CA ASP A 651 1.64 32.09 31.29
C ASP A 651 1.58 31.12 30.09
N GLU A 652 2.59 31.10 29.21
CA GLU A 652 2.60 30.31 27.95
C GLU A 652 3.85 29.44 27.75
N ASP A 653 4.49 29.02 28.85
CA ASP A 653 5.76 28.26 28.79
C ASP A 653 5.69 27.02 27.88
N ASP A 654 4.57 26.33 27.88
CA ASP A 654 4.37 25.12 27.06
C ASP A 654 4.27 25.46 25.56
N THR A 655 3.56 26.52 25.20
CA THR A 655 3.45 27.00 23.79
C THR A 655 4.78 27.51 23.25
N ARG A 656 5.54 28.26 24.07
CA ARG A 656 6.88 28.76 23.74
C ARG A 656 7.82 27.59 23.49
N LEU A 657 7.84 26.58 24.35
CA LEU A 657 8.68 25.41 24.24
C LEU A 657 8.40 24.61 22.96
N HIS A 658 7.13 24.38 22.63
CA HIS A 658 6.74 23.74 21.39
C HIS A 658 7.21 24.50 20.13
N LEU A 659 7.11 25.82 20.12
CA LEU A 659 7.59 26.65 19.01
C LEU A 659 9.11 26.61 18.88
N LEU A 660 9.86 26.63 20.00
CA LEU A 660 11.32 26.52 19.99
C LEU A 660 11.78 25.14 19.47
N HIS A 661 11.11 24.05 19.89
CA HIS A 661 11.40 22.71 19.37
C HIS A 661 11.07 22.58 17.89
N ALA A 662 9.97 23.19 17.43
CA ALA A 662 9.61 23.19 16.00
C ALA A 662 10.65 23.97 15.16
N LEU A 663 11.13 25.12 15.65
CA LEU A 663 12.20 25.89 14.98
C LEU A 663 13.53 25.12 14.94
N ALA A 664 13.91 24.45 16.06
CA ALA A 664 15.09 23.60 16.11
C ALA A 664 14.97 22.41 15.15
N GLY A 665 13.82 21.75 15.11
CA GLY A 665 13.51 20.65 14.20
C GLY A 665 13.53 21.07 12.72
N LEU A 666 13.00 22.27 12.38
CA LEU A 666 13.08 22.84 11.04
C LEU A 666 14.54 23.07 10.62
N ARG A 667 15.33 23.66 11.50
CA ARG A 667 16.74 23.92 11.22
C ARG A 667 17.50 22.62 10.94
N LEU A 668 17.31 21.58 11.76
CA LEU A 668 17.95 20.28 11.57
C LEU A 668 17.50 19.61 10.25
N SER A 669 16.24 19.73 9.89
CA SER A 669 15.68 19.14 8.67
C SER A 669 16.10 19.88 7.38
N LEU A 670 16.34 21.20 7.45
CA LEU A 670 16.78 22.01 6.31
C LEU A 670 18.29 21.90 6.05
N LEU A 671 19.08 21.65 7.09
CA LEU A 671 20.54 21.58 7.05
C LEU A 671 21.05 20.22 7.56
N PRO A 672 20.90 19.13 6.80
CA PRO A 672 21.54 17.87 7.17
C PRO A 672 23.06 18.00 6.93
N GLY A 673 23.85 17.70 7.97
CA GLY A 673 25.29 17.45 7.82
C GLY A 673 26.19 18.65 7.50
N VAL A 674 25.75 19.91 7.69
CA VAL A 674 26.67 21.03 7.59
C VAL A 674 27.61 21.02 8.80
N GLU A 675 28.86 20.68 8.57
CA GLU A 675 29.95 20.94 9.49
C GLU A 675 29.93 22.42 9.86
N PHE A 676 29.61 22.73 11.11
CA PHE A 676 29.90 24.04 11.66
C PHE A 676 31.40 24.07 11.95
N ILE A 677 32.19 24.49 10.96
CA ILE A 677 33.55 24.92 11.20
C ILE A 677 33.45 26.14 12.13
N GLY A 678 34.15 26.03 13.24
CA GLY A 678 34.04 26.92 14.38
C GLY A 678 33.99 28.40 14.03
N GLY A 679 33.08 29.10 14.69
CA GLY A 679 33.14 30.52 15.08
C GLY A 679 33.30 31.62 14.04
N THR A 680 33.51 31.33 12.80
CA THR A 680 33.62 32.28 11.70
C THR A 680 32.72 31.87 10.54
N GLU A 681 31.74 32.70 10.21
CA GLU A 681 30.94 32.56 8.99
C GLU A 681 31.91 32.53 7.79
N MET A 682 32.10 31.33 7.23
CA MET A 682 32.68 31.22 5.91
C MET A 682 31.58 31.67 4.91
N GLN A 683 31.65 32.92 4.47
CA GLN A 683 30.94 33.39 3.28
C GLN A 683 31.33 32.41 2.15
N ALA A 684 30.35 31.66 1.64
CA ALA A 684 30.53 31.04 0.35
C ALA A 684 30.94 32.08 -0.66
N PRO A 685 31.98 31.85 -1.47
CA PRO A 685 32.36 32.83 -2.50
C PRO A 685 31.16 33.06 -3.41
N LEU A 686 30.75 34.30 -3.56
CA LEU A 686 29.80 34.75 -4.57
C LEU A 686 30.34 34.32 -5.94
N PRO A 687 29.54 33.77 -6.84
CA PRO A 687 29.95 33.56 -8.21
C PRO A 687 30.29 34.97 -8.80
N ASP A 688 31.51 35.11 -9.28
CA ASP A 688 31.99 36.31 -9.98
C ASP A 688 31.02 36.65 -11.11
N GLY A 689 30.43 37.86 -11.08
CA GLY A 689 29.76 38.44 -12.23
C GLY A 689 28.27 38.75 -12.14
N ALA A 690 27.76 39.33 -11.03
CA ALA A 690 26.50 40.07 -11.08
C ALA A 690 26.76 41.55 -10.82
N PRO A 691 26.43 42.49 -11.74
CA PRO A 691 26.52 43.94 -11.48
C PRO A 691 25.46 44.39 -10.47
N LEU A 692 25.80 45.41 -9.71
CA LEU A 692 25.07 46.11 -8.66
C LEU A 692 23.60 46.44 -8.99
#